data_845815a4fb6a6865cf2e902481dcf1e6
#
_entry.id   845815a4fb6a6865cf2e902481dcf1e6
#
_cell.length_a   1.000
_cell.length_b   1.000
_cell.length_c   1.000
_cell.angle_alpha   90.00
_cell.angle_beta   90.00
_cell.angle_gamma   90.00
#
_symmetry.space_group_name_H-M   'P 1'
#
loop_
_entity.id
_entity.type
_entity.pdbx_description
1 polymer ?
#
loop_
_entity_poly.entity_id
_entity_poly.type
_entity_poly.pdbx_seq_one_letter_code
_entity_poly.pdbx_strand_id
1 'polypeptide(L)'
;MRNSMKRTLISQCILLALTSFGVSAKTTPVYPDVPAKSCESGNNSQTCGLTKYTDGNYYQDPGATNAVMADATSTNIYMDGHRKSGDTQSLTVSGTNMSGHYIQGSNGGTVNITLNNGATVDMIEAGNIGATTNTTVNVDHSTLNGESSTGKYDNHNKDYMMGSAIFLDPMDKGYHTVNITNGSALHGSIVSAGEGAQAISMSNSAMDKGGIYAGSLTSDTTVSLTSATVDASQSLIAKNIDSLAEALFEKTGIKINNPDEFNDLAVALYGTTNTTLAMNNSTVTGDVAILNDKGTTTVTMTNKSVVNGDVTVDGSTAATLLVDNSTVNGDVDTSHNSGNTTVTLQNNATVNGDVKTGSGDDTLVLTNNSHVNGNVDGGAGSDTLSMDAGSSITGQISQFETVNTTSDNSITIDKINDATTWSLQDGSTLVASTTGSNARVSMSTDSFVNFGTITGANNAIMVTSITPTAQNKSNVILGTFSTASSTAPQNYAAATFTNGENSVENRSGAYNYDNSLDIVPADAAPQTMLAADNSYNWNVVFNSAQGSLASDVQGLIAGLDAAEQAGHQVADDISNHMNQVHLANLLGQQQDGAQVWGDFLYQNGNFSNDVDYKSITQGAQGGVDWTAHMDNGDSVTGGIALAWTRSRVQDTSDGVDSFKDSVYGNYYSVYGGWQQALNGKSWGMFADGSFSYGDMRYTLSANNVTGNTSGMTEALNGSTDGNLYIAQARTGVNVLLPGETLLQPYATLGWDQTKANGFSDSEVTFADSQVSSWNGGAGVRLTTTLTDLNKNVQVMPWIDARFQKEFSDDTDIKAADYHNTSGHNNAMGIFGAGINATIAHNFSLNTGVYVGTGDVDNDASVQAGMSYSF
;
A
#
# COMPACT_ATOMS: atom_id res chain seq x y z
N MET A 1 14.51 -32.22 15.66
CA MET A 1 14.31 -33.49 16.32
C MET A 1 13.66 -33.33 17.71
N ARG A 2 14.10 -32.39 18.53
CA ARG A 2 13.54 -32.10 19.88
C ARG A 2 12.06 -31.69 19.83
N ASN A 3 11.68 -30.82 18.89
CA ASN A 3 10.30 -30.34 18.73
C ASN A 3 9.35 -31.38 18.13
N SER A 4 9.83 -32.25 17.26
CA SER A 4 9.01 -33.34 16.68
C SER A 4 8.60 -34.37 17.76
N MET A 5 9.44 -34.56 18.81
CA MET A 5 9.11 -35.45 19.94
C MET A 5 8.12 -34.83 20.91
N LYS A 6 8.27 -33.54 21.26
CA LYS A 6 7.27 -32.80 22.05
C LYS A 6 5.88 -32.89 21.41
N ARG A 7 5.83 -32.79 20.13
CA ARG A 7 4.61 -32.83 19.29
C ARG A 7 3.83 -34.13 19.43
N THR A 8 4.51 -35.25 19.21
CA THR A 8 3.89 -36.58 19.27
C THR A 8 3.39 -36.88 20.67
N LEU A 9 4.05 -36.36 21.69
CA LEU A 9 3.72 -36.62 23.08
C LEU A 9 2.60 -35.73 23.63
N ILE A 10 2.58 -34.42 23.26
CA ILE A 10 1.47 -33.50 23.66
C ILE A 10 0.15 -33.99 23.07
N SER A 11 0.17 -34.31 21.79
CA SER A 11 -0.97 -34.92 21.10
C SER A 11 -1.45 -36.18 21.76
N GLN A 12 -0.51 -37.04 22.18
CA GLN A 12 -0.83 -38.34 22.74
C GLN A 12 -1.14 -38.28 24.25
N CYS A 13 -0.54 -37.37 25.02
CA CYS A 13 -0.88 -37.21 26.43
C CYS A 13 -2.28 -36.60 26.62
N ILE A 14 -2.67 -35.61 25.83
CA ILE A 14 -4.03 -35.07 25.85
C ILE A 14 -5.03 -36.07 25.24
N LEU A 15 -4.71 -36.73 24.14
CA LEU A 15 -5.52 -37.76 23.52
C LEU A 15 -5.61 -38.99 24.41
N LEU A 16 -4.59 -39.24 25.20
CA LEU A 16 -4.48 -40.41 26.08
C LEU A 16 -5.23 -40.18 27.38
N ALA A 17 -5.20 -39.00 27.97
CA ALA A 17 -6.14 -38.59 29.00
C ALA A 17 -7.60 -38.79 28.53
N LEU A 18 -7.83 -38.70 27.23
CA LEU A 18 -9.13 -38.86 26.59
C LEU A 18 -9.51 -40.31 26.22
N THR A 19 -8.56 -41.26 26.10
CA THR A 19 -8.86 -42.61 25.56
C THR A 19 -8.56 -43.79 26.47
N SER A 20 -7.90 -43.61 27.60
CA SER A 20 -7.30 -44.73 28.34
C SER A 20 -7.98 -45.22 29.65
N PHE A 21 -9.10 -44.64 29.99
CA PHE A 21 -9.80 -44.99 31.19
C PHE A 21 -10.73 -46.21 31.00
N GLY A 22 -10.21 -47.37 31.42
CA GLY A 22 -11.04 -48.57 31.49
C GLY A 22 -12.04 -48.49 32.65
N VAL A 23 -13.31 -48.69 32.33
CA VAL A 23 -14.42 -48.70 33.25
C VAL A 23 -14.17 -49.66 34.41
N SER A 24 -14.06 -49.18 35.63
CA SER A 24 -14.31 -49.96 36.82
C SER A 24 -15.68 -49.56 37.35
N ALA A 25 -16.65 -50.43 37.26
CA ALA A 25 -17.96 -50.20 37.88
C ALA A 25 -17.77 -50.27 39.40
N LYS A 26 -17.83 -49.12 40.02
CA LYS A 26 -17.94 -49.00 41.47
C LYS A 26 -19.26 -49.59 41.93
N THR A 27 -19.24 -50.54 42.87
CA THR A 27 -20.45 -51.02 43.55
C THR A 27 -21.04 -49.84 44.34
N THR A 28 -22.24 -49.40 43.93
CA THR A 28 -22.97 -48.32 44.63
C THR A 28 -23.27 -48.70 46.05
N PRO A 29 -22.92 -47.84 47.04
CA PRO A 29 -23.37 -48.04 48.41
C PRO A 29 -24.88 -47.97 48.50
N VAL A 30 -25.52 -48.84 49.30
CA VAL A 30 -26.97 -48.77 49.57
C VAL A 30 -27.20 -47.67 50.58
N TYR A 31 -27.85 -46.59 50.16
CA TYR A 31 -28.15 -45.44 51.03
C TYR A 31 -29.55 -45.65 51.70
N PRO A 32 -29.70 -45.29 53.00
CA PRO A 32 -31.03 -45.24 53.63
C PRO A 32 -31.89 -44.11 53.08
N ASP A 33 -33.20 -44.32 53.00
CA ASP A 33 -34.18 -43.30 52.64
C ASP A 33 -34.21 -42.18 53.68
N VAL A 34 -33.42 -41.12 53.47
CA VAL A 34 -33.40 -39.94 54.30
C VAL A 34 -34.19 -38.82 53.57
N PRO A 35 -35.12 -38.11 54.24
CA PRO A 35 -35.85 -37.02 53.58
C PRO A 35 -34.87 -35.92 53.11
N ALA A 36 -35.01 -35.46 51.87
CA ALA A 36 -34.17 -34.41 51.27
C ALA A 36 -34.26 -33.11 52.09
N LYS A 37 -33.12 -32.65 52.59
CA LYS A 37 -32.98 -31.31 53.19
C LYS A 37 -31.99 -30.49 52.37
N SER A 38 -32.52 -29.73 51.39
CA SER A 38 -31.70 -28.70 50.76
C SER A 38 -31.46 -27.53 51.70
N CYS A 39 -30.31 -26.90 51.59
CA CYS A 39 -30.05 -25.65 52.27
C CYS A 39 -30.92 -24.50 51.77
N GLU A 40 -31.32 -23.61 52.66
CA GLU A 40 -32.00 -22.37 52.27
C GLU A 40 -31.03 -21.49 51.47
N SER A 41 -31.55 -20.85 50.44
CA SER A 41 -30.72 -19.99 49.61
C SER A 41 -30.10 -18.85 50.42
N GLY A 42 -28.76 -18.74 50.41
CA GLY A 42 -27.95 -17.73 51.07
C GLY A 42 -27.46 -18.06 52.49
N ASN A 43 -27.73 -19.24 53.02
CA ASN A 43 -27.15 -19.69 54.33
C ASN A 43 -25.86 -20.46 54.09
N ASN A 44 -24.73 -19.76 54.14
CA ASN A 44 -23.36 -20.36 53.98
C ASN A 44 -22.64 -20.51 55.33
N SER A 45 -23.30 -20.36 56.45
CA SER A 45 -22.71 -20.37 57.79
C SER A 45 -22.99 -21.66 58.60
N GLN A 46 -23.76 -22.57 58.07
CA GLN A 46 -24.05 -23.85 58.73
C GLN A 46 -23.97 -24.99 57.74
N THR A 47 -23.43 -26.15 58.15
CA THR A 47 -23.41 -27.38 57.39
C THR A 47 -24.88 -27.92 57.24
N CYS A 48 -25.30 -28.11 56.02
CA CYS A 48 -26.63 -28.60 55.67
C CYS A 48 -26.65 -29.28 54.27
N GLY A 49 -27.66 -30.11 54.00
CA GLY A 49 -27.75 -30.89 52.79
C GLY A 49 -26.69 -32.00 52.65
N LEU A 50 -25.99 -32.32 53.73
CA LEU A 50 -24.96 -33.34 53.81
C LEU A 50 -25.19 -34.23 55.04
N THR A 51 -25.14 -35.56 54.85
CA THR A 51 -25.22 -36.52 55.92
C THR A 51 -23.90 -37.27 56.08
N LYS A 52 -23.38 -37.34 57.29
CA LYS A 52 -22.17 -38.11 57.62
C LYS A 52 -22.53 -39.59 57.83
N TYR A 53 -21.90 -40.47 57.07
CA TYR A 53 -22.13 -41.89 57.13
C TYR A 53 -21.14 -42.63 58.06
N THR A 54 -21.36 -43.94 58.22
CA THR A 54 -20.57 -44.83 59.09
C THR A 54 -19.14 -45.03 58.64
N ASP A 55 -18.86 -44.79 57.36
CA ASP A 55 -17.50 -44.79 56.80
C ASP A 55 -16.71 -43.52 57.17
N GLY A 56 -17.41 -42.60 57.83
CA GLY A 56 -16.84 -41.33 58.25
C GLY A 56 -16.92 -40.21 57.25
N ASN A 57 -17.35 -40.43 56.00
CA ASN A 57 -17.46 -39.45 54.93
C ASN A 57 -18.82 -38.72 54.87
N TYR A 58 -18.84 -37.55 54.26
CA TYR A 58 -20.10 -36.84 54.01
C TYR A 58 -20.61 -37.15 52.61
N TYR A 59 -21.88 -37.37 52.51
CA TYR A 59 -22.59 -37.57 51.24
C TYR A 59 -23.70 -36.51 51.13
N GLN A 60 -23.88 -35.97 49.94
CA GLN A 60 -24.98 -35.04 49.67
C GLN A 60 -26.31 -35.76 49.82
N ASP A 61 -27.25 -35.19 50.57
CA ASP A 61 -28.51 -35.79 50.85
C ASP A 61 -29.28 -36.08 49.55
N PRO A 62 -29.90 -37.25 49.40
CA PRO A 62 -30.72 -37.56 48.25
C PRO A 62 -31.85 -36.54 48.08
N GLY A 63 -31.90 -35.90 46.90
CA GLY A 63 -32.89 -34.83 46.65
C GLY A 63 -32.47 -33.43 47.09
N ALA A 64 -31.35 -33.24 47.83
CA ALA A 64 -30.83 -31.89 48.10
C ALA A 64 -30.17 -31.32 46.86
N THR A 65 -30.74 -30.24 46.28
CA THR A 65 -30.14 -29.54 45.17
C THR A 65 -28.96 -28.65 45.56
N ASN A 66 -28.97 -28.21 46.86
CA ASN A 66 -27.90 -27.39 47.44
C ASN A 66 -27.39 -28.02 48.71
N ALA A 67 -26.09 -28.08 48.88
CA ALA A 67 -25.42 -28.50 50.09
C ALA A 67 -24.39 -27.45 50.53
N VAL A 68 -24.17 -27.29 51.84
CA VAL A 68 -23.16 -26.40 52.42
C VAL A 68 -22.36 -27.15 53.41
N MET A 69 -20.99 -27.03 53.36
CA MET A 69 -20.07 -27.44 54.39
C MET A 69 -19.41 -26.18 54.98
N ALA A 70 -19.76 -25.90 56.26
CA ALA A 70 -19.19 -24.75 56.99
C ALA A 70 -18.43 -25.17 58.27
N ASP A 71 -18.57 -26.39 58.69
CA ASP A 71 -17.87 -26.93 59.84
C ASP A 71 -16.54 -27.58 59.42
N ALA A 72 -15.49 -27.44 60.23
CA ALA A 72 -14.23 -28.12 59.99
C ALA A 72 -14.48 -29.64 59.97
N THR A 73 -13.99 -30.29 58.91
CA THR A 73 -14.12 -31.74 58.77
C THR A 73 -12.82 -32.37 58.33
N SER A 74 -12.62 -33.59 58.80
CA SER A 74 -11.49 -34.44 58.44
C SER A 74 -11.94 -35.62 57.58
N THR A 75 -12.86 -35.40 56.67
CA THR A 75 -13.44 -36.45 55.84
C THR A 75 -13.76 -35.92 54.43
N ASN A 76 -13.86 -36.83 53.49
CA ASN A 76 -14.22 -36.51 52.10
C ASN A 76 -15.72 -36.14 51.93
N ILE A 77 -16.05 -35.44 50.89
CA ILE A 77 -17.44 -35.12 50.48
C ILE A 77 -17.71 -35.76 49.11
N TYR A 78 -18.78 -36.53 49.06
CA TYR A 78 -19.30 -37.16 47.87
C TYR A 78 -20.64 -36.55 47.47
N MET A 79 -20.73 -36.05 46.22
CA MET A 79 -21.95 -35.48 45.66
C MET A 79 -22.75 -36.45 44.83
N ASP A 80 -22.41 -37.73 44.79
CA ASP A 80 -22.97 -38.79 43.98
C ASP A 80 -24.18 -39.54 44.55
N GLY A 81 -25.00 -38.88 45.37
CA GLY A 81 -26.23 -39.49 45.93
C GLY A 81 -27.27 -39.80 44.86
N HIS A 82 -27.53 -41.06 44.55
CA HIS A 82 -28.69 -41.67 43.83
C HIS A 82 -29.60 -40.74 43.00
N ARG A 83 -29.09 -40.03 41.99
CA ARG A 83 -29.89 -39.13 41.22
C ARG A 83 -30.12 -39.59 39.79
N LYS A 84 -31.25 -39.20 39.23
CA LYS A 84 -31.50 -39.39 37.81
C LYS A 84 -30.57 -38.51 37.01
N SER A 85 -30.04 -39.05 35.91
CA SER A 85 -29.30 -38.29 34.92
C SER A 85 -30.09 -36.99 34.58
N GLY A 86 -29.45 -35.82 34.70
CA GLY A 86 -30.01 -34.51 34.37
C GLY A 86 -30.28 -33.58 35.56
N ASP A 87 -30.12 -34.06 36.79
CA ASP A 87 -30.32 -33.23 38.00
C ASP A 87 -29.16 -32.24 38.21
N THR A 88 -29.47 -31.10 38.86
CA THR A 88 -28.48 -30.12 39.29
C THR A 88 -28.05 -30.40 40.73
N GLN A 89 -26.74 -30.42 40.93
CA GLN A 89 -26.11 -30.54 42.28
C GLN A 89 -25.23 -29.35 42.55
N SER A 90 -25.36 -28.72 43.68
CA SER A 90 -24.49 -27.62 44.10
C SER A 90 -23.95 -27.90 45.52
N LEU A 91 -22.64 -27.68 45.70
CA LEU A 91 -21.95 -27.74 46.95
C LEU A 91 -21.19 -26.45 47.18
N THR A 92 -21.39 -25.86 48.36
CA THR A 92 -20.54 -24.74 48.83
C THR A 92 -19.74 -25.17 50.04
N VAL A 93 -18.41 -25.00 49.97
CA VAL A 93 -17.49 -25.18 51.11
C VAL A 93 -17.02 -23.80 51.54
N SER A 94 -17.36 -23.39 52.74
CA SER A 94 -17.21 -21.99 53.17
C SER A 94 -16.40 -21.93 54.48
N GLY A 95 -15.24 -21.26 54.45
CA GLY A 95 -14.47 -20.95 55.64
C GLY A 95 -13.93 -22.15 56.41
N THR A 96 -13.89 -23.35 55.85
CA THR A 96 -13.56 -24.59 56.55
C THR A 96 -12.28 -25.21 56.05
N ASN A 97 -11.56 -25.89 56.90
CA ASN A 97 -10.33 -26.60 56.57
C ASN A 97 -10.58 -28.09 56.39
N MET A 98 -10.42 -28.56 55.13
CA MET A 98 -10.49 -29.94 54.72
C MET A 98 -9.15 -30.47 54.21
N SER A 99 -8.02 -30.02 54.75
CA SER A 99 -6.70 -30.50 54.32
C SER A 99 -6.60 -32.01 54.48
N GLY A 100 -6.07 -32.71 53.48
CA GLY A 100 -6.00 -34.17 53.42
C GLY A 100 -7.27 -34.82 52.90
N HIS A 101 -8.24 -34.04 52.44
CA HIS A 101 -9.54 -34.55 52.01
C HIS A 101 -9.97 -33.92 50.65
N TYR A 102 -10.84 -34.62 49.93
CA TYR A 102 -11.27 -34.27 48.59
C TYR A 102 -12.81 -34.15 48.47
N ILE A 103 -13.22 -33.48 47.41
CA ILE A 103 -14.60 -33.40 47.00
C ILE A 103 -14.72 -34.19 45.69
N GLN A 104 -15.70 -35.11 45.66
CA GLN A 104 -16.02 -35.83 44.43
C GLN A 104 -17.46 -35.54 44.00
N GLY A 105 -17.59 -34.98 42.77
CA GLY A 105 -18.88 -34.71 42.09
C GLY A 105 -19.07 -35.62 40.88
N SER A 106 -20.17 -36.34 40.79
CA SER A 106 -20.36 -37.26 39.68
C SER A 106 -21.83 -37.40 39.20
N ASN A 107 -22.00 -38.05 38.06
CA ASN A 107 -23.16 -38.71 37.53
C ASN A 107 -24.18 -37.94 36.68
N GLY A 108 -23.75 -37.28 35.65
CA GLY A 108 -24.65 -36.87 34.56
C GLY A 108 -25.70 -35.83 34.96
N GLY A 109 -25.56 -34.65 34.54
CA GLY A 109 -26.38 -33.51 34.92
C GLY A 109 -25.55 -32.25 35.14
N THR A 110 -25.90 -31.40 36.06
CA THR A 110 -25.11 -30.19 36.36
C THR A 110 -24.49 -30.30 37.73
N VAL A 111 -23.16 -30.11 37.86
CA VAL A 111 -22.41 -30.11 39.08
C VAL A 111 -21.77 -28.72 39.29
N ASN A 112 -22.14 -28.07 40.40
CA ASN A 112 -21.57 -26.78 40.82
C ASN A 112 -20.85 -26.94 42.16
N ILE A 113 -19.53 -26.68 42.18
CA ILE A 113 -18.73 -26.70 43.41
C ILE A 113 -18.18 -25.31 43.65
N THR A 114 -18.41 -24.74 44.81
CA THR A 114 -17.90 -23.44 45.21
C THR A 114 -17.12 -23.52 46.48
N LEU A 115 -15.88 -23.07 46.48
CA LEU A 115 -15.04 -22.83 47.64
C LEU A 115 -14.96 -21.34 47.88
N ASN A 116 -15.22 -20.89 49.14
CA ASN A 116 -15.13 -19.46 49.46
C ASN A 116 -14.70 -19.21 50.92
N ASN A 117 -14.45 -17.93 51.24
CA ASN A 117 -14.16 -17.48 52.60
C ASN A 117 -12.94 -18.16 53.26
N GLY A 118 -11.89 -18.49 52.52
CA GLY A 118 -10.70 -19.14 53.07
C GLY A 118 -10.85 -20.66 53.25
N ALA A 119 -11.74 -21.29 52.51
CA ALA A 119 -11.87 -22.73 52.49
C ALA A 119 -10.56 -23.40 52.00
N THR A 120 -10.18 -24.53 52.60
CA THR A 120 -9.04 -25.31 52.18
C THR A 120 -9.49 -26.73 51.87
N VAL A 121 -9.16 -27.26 50.72
CA VAL A 121 -9.45 -28.61 50.24
C VAL A 121 -8.25 -29.16 49.51
N ASP A 122 -8.00 -30.45 49.53
CA ASP A 122 -6.85 -30.99 48.82
C ASP A 122 -7.16 -31.08 47.31
N MET A 123 -8.30 -31.66 46.93
CA MET A 123 -8.60 -31.87 45.53
C MET A 123 -10.09 -31.83 45.29
N ILE A 124 -10.46 -31.36 44.11
CA ILE A 124 -11.79 -31.47 43.48
C ILE A 124 -11.70 -32.43 42.32
N GLU A 125 -12.48 -33.51 42.37
CA GLU A 125 -12.75 -34.44 41.25
C GLU A 125 -14.20 -34.31 40.83
N ALA A 126 -14.43 -34.12 39.51
CA ALA A 126 -15.81 -34.08 38.99
C ALA A 126 -15.89 -34.63 37.57
N GLY A 127 -17.10 -34.94 37.12
CA GLY A 127 -17.35 -35.55 35.84
C GLY A 127 -17.52 -37.07 35.95
N ASN A 128 -17.88 -37.73 34.87
CA ASN A 128 -18.02 -39.16 34.80
C ASN A 128 -17.86 -39.67 33.38
N ILE A 129 -17.10 -40.76 33.23
CA ILE A 129 -16.84 -41.42 31.96
C ILE A 129 -18.13 -41.71 31.15
N GLY A 130 -18.23 -41.16 29.95
CA GLY A 130 -19.33 -41.39 29.02
C GLY A 130 -20.65 -40.71 29.38
N ALA A 131 -20.69 -39.97 30.49
CA ALA A 131 -21.84 -39.15 30.87
C ALA A 131 -21.79 -37.74 30.25
N THR A 132 -22.86 -37.00 30.35
CA THR A 132 -22.89 -35.57 30.04
C THR A 132 -23.00 -34.80 31.35
N THR A 133 -21.89 -34.49 31.98
CA THR A 133 -21.86 -33.72 33.25
C THR A 133 -21.38 -32.31 32.99
N ASN A 134 -22.26 -31.34 33.08
CA ASN A 134 -21.86 -29.92 33.02
C ASN A 134 -21.29 -29.51 34.38
N THR A 135 -19.99 -29.29 34.45
CA THR A 135 -19.31 -29.00 35.69
C THR A 135 -18.88 -27.53 35.78
N THR A 136 -19.18 -26.90 36.93
CA THR A 136 -18.66 -25.59 37.26
C THR A 136 -17.95 -25.64 38.62
N VAL A 137 -16.67 -25.24 38.65
CA VAL A 137 -15.87 -25.13 39.83
C VAL A 137 -15.50 -23.67 40.08
N ASN A 138 -15.91 -23.10 41.19
CA ASN A 138 -15.59 -21.74 41.59
C ASN A 138 -14.71 -21.79 42.83
N VAL A 139 -13.52 -21.19 42.78
CA VAL A 139 -12.59 -21.08 43.92
C VAL A 139 -12.33 -19.61 44.18
N ASP A 140 -12.86 -19.12 45.28
CA ASP A 140 -12.85 -17.71 45.62
C ASP A 140 -12.19 -17.53 47.00
N HIS A 141 -11.07 -16.81 47.08
CA HIS A 141 -10.33 -16.59 48.31
C HIS A 141 -10.14 -17.89 49.11
N SER A 142 -9.66 -18.95 48.45
CA SER A 142 -9.61 -20.31 48.99
C SER A 142 -8.35 -21.06 48.52
N THR A 143 -8.02 -22.19 49.13
CA THR A 143 -6.82 -22.94 48.84
C THR A 143 -7.13 -24.38 48.45
N LEU A 144 -6.46 -24.86 47.39
CA LEU A 144 -6.44 -26.26 46.97
C LEU A 144 -5.01 -26.83 47.10
N ASN A 145 -4.85 -27.88 47.90
CA ASN A 145 -3.53 -28.47 48.19
C ASN A 145 -3.30 -29.78 47.42
N GLY A 146 -3.34 -29.76 46.11
CA GLY A 146 -3.21 -30.94 45.26
C GLY A 146 -2.00 -31.82 45.53
N GLU A 147 -0.94 -31.27 46.10
CA GLU A 147 0.30 -32.01 46.42
C GLU A 147 0.15 -33.00 47.58
N SER A 148 -0.78 -32.75 48.51
CA SER A 148 -0.94 -33.58 49.69
C SER A 148 -1.66 -34.91 49.45
N SER A 149 -2.20 -35.11 48.27
CA SER A 149 -2.96 -36.31 47.89
C SER A 149 -2.08 -37.57 47.72
N THR A 150 -1.15 -37.79 48.58
CA THR A 150 -0.33 -39.01 48.60
C THR A 150 -1.11 -40.22 49.02
N GLY A 151 -1.71 -40.91 48.04
CA GLY A 151 -1.85 -42.37 48.19
C GLY A 151 -3.06 -42.96 48.92
N LYS A 152 -4.19 -42.26 49.09
CA LYS A 152 -5.43 -42.81 49.69
C LYS A 152 -6.59 -43.06 48.73
N TYR A 153 -6.38 -42.81 47.44
CA TYR A 153 -7.43 -42.99 46.46
C TYR A 153 -7.44 -44.43 45.93
N ASP A 154 -8.59 -44.88 45.51
CA ASP A 154 -8.91 -46.26 45.10
C ASP A 154 -7.86 -46.82 44.10
N ASN A 155 -7.55 -48.07 44.18
CA ASN A 155 -6.42 -48.76 43.55
C ASN A 155 -6.41 -48.74 41.99
N HIS A 156 -7.32 -48.07 41.32
CA HIS A 156 -7.47 -48.17 39.87
C HIS A 156 -7.03 -46.89 39.10
N ASN A 157 -6.86 -45.72 39.76
CA ASN A 157 -6.54 -44.48 39.09
C ASN A 157 -5.45 -43.65 39.79
N LYS A 158 -4.54 -44.28 40.54
CA LYS A 158 -3.58 -43.59 41.43
C LYS A 158 -2.63 -42.66 40.71
N ASP A 159 -2.20 -43.03 39.52
CA ASP A 159 -1.07 -42.33 38.87
C ASP A 159 -1.49 -41.10 38.10
N TYR A 160 -2.76 -41.00 37.66
CA TYR A 160 -3.26 -39.87 36.79
C TYR A 160 -3.72 -38.63 37.57
N MET A 161 -4.11 -38.85 38.85
CA MET A 161 -4.67 -37.77 39.65
C MET A 161 -3.61 -37.15 40.58
N MET A 162 -2.42 -37.73 40.64
CA MET A 162 -1.35 -37.25 41.51
C MET A 162 -0.91 -35.85 41.11
N GLY A 163 -0.93 -34.93 42.06
CA GLY A 163 -0.56 -33.52 41.83
C GLY A 163 -1.67 -32.65 41.19
N SER A 164 -2.90 -33.17 41.04
CA SER A 164 -4.02 -32.34 40.63
C SER A 164 -4.69 -31.65 41.81
N ALA A 165 -4.92 -30.36 41.71
CA ALA A 165 -5.81 -29.60 42.58
C ALA A 165 -7.27 -29.68 42.10
N ILE A 166 -7.48 -29.66 40.78
CA ILE A 166 -8.79 -29.85 40.13
C ILE A 166 -8.61 -30.89 39.02
N PHE A 167 -9.40 -31.96 39.11
CA PHE A 167 -9.45 -32.99 38.07
C PHE A 167 -10.87 -33.16 37.56
N LEU A 168 -11.11 -32.81 36.31
CA LEU A 168 -12.39 -32.96 35.63
C LEU A 168 -12.25 -34.09 34.58
N ASP A 169 -13.10 -35.09 34.70
CA ASP A 169 -12.96 -36.37 33.99
C ASP A 169 -12.87 -36.16 32.43
N PRO A 170 -11.78 -36.57 31.83
CA PRO A 170 -11.53 -36.35 30.39
C PRO A 170 -12.43 -37.09 29.41
N MET A 171 -13.25 -38.01 29.90
CA MET A 171 -14.22 -38.75 29.09
C MET A 171 -15.65 -38.25 29.22
N ASP A 172 -15.86 -37.15 29.92
CA ASP A 172 -17.16 -36.49 30.05
C ASP A 172 -17.55 -35.73 28.77
N LYS A 173 -18.83 -35.74 28.43
CA LYS A 173 -19.38 -35.04 27.24
C LYS A 173 -19.93 -33.65 27.52
N GLY A 174 -20.00 -33.28 28.80
CA GLY A 174 -20.46 -31.96 29.21
C GLY A 174 -19.41 -30.87 29.07
N TYR A 175 -19.82 -29.64 29.28
CA TYR A 175 -18.88 -28.51 29.38
C TYR A 175 -18.29 -28.42 30.80
N HIS A 176 -17.05 -27.98 30.89
CA HIS A 176 -16.37 -27.69 32.14
C HIS A 176 -16.00 -26.21 32.25
N THR A 177 -16.30 -25.63 33.40
CA THR A 177 -15.93 -24.26 33.72
C THR A 177 -15.19 -24.21 35.05
N VAL A 178 -14.00 -23.62 35.07
CA VAL A 178 -13.20 -23.44 36.30
C VAL A 178 -12.91 -21.95 36.47
N ASN A 179 -13.32 -21.39 37.57
CA ASN A 179 -13.10 -19.98 37.92
C ASN A 179 -12.31 -19.87 39.22
N ILE A 180 -11.12 -19.33 39.19
CA ILE A 180 -10.23 -19.11 40.33
C ILE A 180 -10.05 -17.62 40.53
N THR A 181 -10.46 -17.11 41.68
CA THR A 181 -10.54 -15.65 41.89
C THR A 181 -10.02 -15.22 43.28
N ASN A 182 -9.78 -13.91 43.41
CA ASN A 182 -9.62 -13.21 44.69
C ASN A 182 -8.53 -13.75 45.65
N GLY A 183 -7.32 -13.98 45.14
CA GLY A 183 -6.19 -14.43 45.98
C GLY A 183 -6.26 -15.90 46.33
N SER A 184 -6.95 -16.71 45.52
CA SER A 184 -6.94 -18.17 45.70
C SER A 184 -5.57 -18.76 45.37
N ALA A 185 -5.20 -19.82 46.08
CA ALA A 185 -3.95 -20.53 45.91
C ALA A 185 -4.20 -21.99 45.53
N LEU A 186 -3.56 -22.44 44.43
CA LEU A 186 -3.59 -23.83 43.99
C LEU A 186 -2.14 -24.40 44.10
N HIS A 187 -1.98 -25.42 44.89
CA HIS A 187 -0.73 -26.15 45.01
C HIS A 187 -0.80 -27.48 44.23
N GLY A 188 -1.07 -27.36 42.94
CA GLY A 188 -1.26 -28.50 42.07
C GLY A 188 -1.99 -28.06 40.77
N SER A 189 -2.12 -29.01 39.87
CA SER A 189 -2.58 -28.72 38.50
C SER A 189 -4.11 -28.68 38.37
N ILE A 190 -4.57 -27.99 37.33
CA ILE A 190 -5.91 -28.12 36.80
C ILE A 190 -5.86 -29.06 35.58
N VAL A 191 -6.64 -30.13 35.63
CA VAL A 191 -6.85 -31.06 34.52
C VAL A 191 -8.31 -30.97 34.14
N SER A 192 -8.61 -30.51 32.95
CA SER A 192 -9.97 -30.33 32.45
C SER A 192 -10.04 -30.69 30.96
N ALA A 193 -10.54 -31.88 30.68
CA ALA A 193 -10.65 -32.35 29.32
C ALA A 193 -12.00 -33.02 29.07
N GLY A 194 -12.45 -33.16 27.81
CA GLY A 194 -13.71 -33.81 27.52
C GLY A 194 -14.17 -33.60 26.05
N GLU A 195 -15.41 -33.99 25.76
CA GLU A 195 -16.02 -33.70 24.47
C GLU A 195 -16.59 -32.27 24.44
N GLY A 196 -17.11 -31.75 25.53
CA GLY A 196 -17.71 -30.42 25.63
C GLY A 196 -16.69 -29.29 25.78
N ALA A 197 -17.16 -28.06 25.76
CA ALA A 197 -16.32 -26.88 25.88
C ALA A 197 -15.59 -26.82 27.23
N GLN A 198 -14.32 -26.41 27.20
CA GLN A 198 -13.48 -26.23 28.36
C GLN A 198 -13.17 -24.75 28.57
N ALA A 199 -13.53 -24.21 29.72
CA ALA A 199 -13.26 -22.81 30.05
C ALA A 199 -12.59 -22.68 31.43
N ILE A 200 -11.37 -22.18 31.45
CA ILE A 200 -10.59 -21.95 32.69
C ILE A 200 -10.28 -20.46 32.80
N SER A 201 -10.63 -19.89 33.94
CA SER A 201 -10.33 -18.50 34.23
C SER A 201 -9.61 -18.40 35.58
N MET A 202 -8.44 -17.77 35.60
CA MET A 202 -7.74 -17.40 36.82
C MET A 202 -7.57 -15.89 36.91
N SER A 203 -8.00 -15.31 38.02
CA SER A 203 -7.92 -13.87 38.25
C SER A 203 -7.38 -13.55 39.66
N ASN A 204 -6.36 -12.70 39.73
CA ASN A 204 -5.72 -12.31 40.98
C ASN A 204 -5.38 -13.52 41.88
N SER A 205 -4.85 -14.59 41.31
CA SER A 205 -4.67 -15.86 41.98
C SER A 205 -3.37 -16.54 41.57
N ALA A 206 -2.88 -17.48 42.33
CA ALA A 206 -1.63 -18.16 42.10
C ALA A 206 -1.80 -19.69 42.04
N MET A 207 -1.07 -20.30 41.12
CA MET A 207 -0.85 -21.72 41.03
C MET A 207 0.63 -21.99 41.11
N ASP A 208 1.04 -22.83 42.04
CA ASP A 208 2.40 -23.34 42.14
C ASP A 208 2.39 -24.86 42.09
N LYS A 209 3.52 -25.46 41.72
CA LYS A 209 3.73 -26.94 41.61
C LYS A 209 2.73 -27.61 40.67
N GLY A 210 2.15 -26.85 39.74
CA GLY A 210 1.16 -27.37 38.82
C GLY A 210 1.02 -26.54 37.57
N GLY A 211 0.35 -27.11 36.56
CA GLY A 211 0.04 -26.49 35.30
C GLY A 211 -1.43 -26.59 34.96
N ILE A 212 -1.83 -25.96 33.86
CA ILE A 212 -3.18 -26.02 33.28
C ILE A 212 -3.17 -26.95 32.07
N TYR A 213 -3.90 -28.03 32.17
CA TYR A 213 -4.02 -29.04 31.13
C TYR A 213 -5.50 -29.12 30.72
N ALA A 214 -5.86 -28.55 29.58
CA ALA A 214 -7.24 -28.47 29.15
C ALA A 214 -7.42 -28.88 27.69
N GLY A 215 -8.55 -29.51 27.37
CA GLY A 215 -8.81 -29.89 26.01
C GLY A 215 -10.23 -30.32 25.69
N SER A 216 -10.69 -30.01 24.47
CA SER A 216 -11.99 -30.46 23.98
C SER A 216 -11.84 -31.18 22.65
N LEU A 217 -12.58 -32.29 22.52
CA LEU A 217 -12.63 -33.08 21.28
C LEU A 217 -13.61 -32.54 20.26
N THR A 218 -14.61 -31.76 20.66
CA THR A 218 -15.67 -31.34 19.74
C THR A 218 -16.07 -29.86 19.87
N SER A 219 -15.48 -29.16 20.85
CA SER A 219 -15.89 -27.80 21.19
C SER A 219 -14.67 -26.95 21.51
N ASP A 220 -14.89 -25.69 21.85
CA ASP A 220 -13.82 -24.73 22.12
C ASP A 220 -13.10 -24.99 23.45
N THR A 221 -11.79 -24.71 23.48
CA THR A 221 -10.96 -24.70 24.69
C THR A 221 -10.48 -23.27 24.94
N THR A 222 -10.79 -22.73 26.12
CA THR A 222 -10.43 -21.35 26.46
C THR A 222 -9.75 -21.28 27.81
N VAL A 223 -8.58 -20.65 27.89
CA VAL A 223 -7.89 -20.32 29.14
C VAL A 223 -7.65 -18.81 29.22
N SER A 224 -8.06 -18.21 30.32
CA SER A 224 -7.90 -16.78 30.58
C SER A 224 -7.18 -16.55 31.91
N LEU A 225 -6.03 -15.89 31.86
CA LEU A 225 -5.20 -15.53 33.00
C LEU A 225 -5.17 -14.00 33.15
N THR A 226 -5.65 -13.49 34.28
CA THR A 226 -5.64 -12.04 34.54
C THR A 226 -5.01 -11.76 35.90
N SER A 227 -3.87 -11.08 35.91
CA SER A 227 -3.06 -10.88 37.14
C SER A 227 -2.83 -12.20 37.89
N ALA A 228 -2.55 -13.26 37.14
CA ALA A 228 -2.40 -14.61 37.65
C ALA A 228 -0.96 -15.12 37.47
N THR A 229 -0.57 -16.06 38.34
CA THR A 229 0.70 -16.77 38.19
C THR A 229 0.45 -18.28 38.10
N VAL A 230 1.15 -18.92 37.15
CA VAL A 230 1.17 -20.38 36.98
C VAL A 230 2.62 -20.80 36.95
N ASP A 231 3.05 -21.58 37.96
CA ASP A 231 4.40 -22.08 38.08
C ASP A 231 4.41 -23.61 38.11
N ALA A 232 4.84 -24.18 37.02
CA ALA A 232 4.94 -25.61 36.80
C ALA A 232 6.33 -26.20 37.13
N SER A 233 7.28 -25.39 37.59
CA SER A 233 8.67 -25.79 37.80
C SER A 233 8.84 -26.95 38.80
N GLN A 234 7.82 -27.21 39.65
CA GLN A 234 7.74 -28.30 40.60
C GLN A 234 6.52 -29.19 40.38
N SER A 235 5.92 -29.18 39.21
CA SER A 235 4.70 -29.95 38.92
C SER A 235 4.93 -31.45 39.08
N LEU A 236 4.05 -32.10 39.85
CA LEU A 236 4.08 -33.54 40.06
C LEU A 236 3.46 -34.27 38.85
N ILE A 237 2.49 -33.67 38.15
CA ILE A 237 1.94 -34.26 36.95
C ILE A 237 2.99 -34.30 35.84
N ALA A 238 3.73 -33.24 35.63
CA ALA A 238 4.81 -33.22 34.64
C ALA A 238 5.86 -34.32 34.93
N LYS A 239 6.19 -34.57 36.17
CA LYS A 239 7.14 -35.63 36.58
C LYS A 239 6.57 -37.05 36.47
N ASN A 240 5.28 -37.22 36.59
CA ASN A 240 4.60 -38.53 36.53
C ASN A 240 4.02 -38.89 35.17
N ILE A 241 4.04 -37.97 34.24
CA ILE A 241 3.69 -38.20 32.83
C ILE A 241 4.52 -39.33 32.22
N ASP A 242 5.74 -39.55 32.74
CA ASP A 242 6.62 -40.65 32.32
C ASP A 242 6.04 -42.04 32.59
N SER A 243 5.55 -42.27 33.80
CA SER A 243 4.94 -43.57 34.15
C SER A 243 3.63 -43.80 33.38
N LEU A 244 2.90 -42.74 33.11
CA LEU A 244 1.68 -42.76 32.33
C LEU A 244 1.98 -42.99 30.84
N ALA A 245 2.92 -42.27 30.33
CA ALA A 245 3.40 -42.38 28.96
C ALA A 245 3.99 -43.81 28.75
N GLU A 246 4.84 -44.32 29.63
CA GLU A 246 5.47 -45.63 29.53
C GLU A 246 4.45 -46.78 29.51
N ALA A 247 3.44 -46.72 30.40
CA ALA A 247 2.36 -47.75 30.42
C ALA A 247 1.47 -47.78 29.17
N LEU A 248 1.39 -46.67 28.47
CA LEU A 248 0.58 -46.49 27.27
C LEU A 248 1.37 -46.70 25.99
N PHE A 249 2.66 -46.39 25.99
CA PHE A 249 3.59 -46.63 24.90
C PHE A 249 3.93 -48.08 24.73
N GLU A 250 4.01 -48.86 25.81
CA GLU A 250 4.11 -50.31 25.73
C GLU A 250 2.97 -50.93 24.93
N LYS A 251 1.75 -50.34 24.98
CA LYS A 251 0.59 -50.84 24.22
C LYS A 251 0.56 -50.29 22.77
N THR A 252 1.16 -49.15 22.48
CA THR A 252 1.12 -48.52 21.15
C THR A 252 2.41 -48.72 20.34
N GLY A 253 3.49 -49.20 20.94
CA GLY A 253 4.79 -49.46 20.29
C GLY A 253 5.65 -48.22 20.06
N ILE A 254 5.30 -47.09 20.67
CA ILE A 254 6.07 -45.82 20.56
C ILE A 254 6.98 -45.68 21.77
N LYS A 255 8.29 -45.49 21.54
CA LYS A 255 9.29 -45.32 22.63
C LYS A 255 9.54 -43.82 22.87
N ILE A 256 9.44 -43.38 24.11
CA ILE A 256 9.90 -42.04 24.53
C ILE A 256 11.39 -42.19 24.83
N ASN A 257 12.20 -41.38 24.17
CA ASN A 257 13.64 -41.44 24.29
C ASN A 257 14.22 -40.45 25.36
N ASN A 258 13.44 -39.50 25.86
CA ASN A 258 13.87 -38.55 26.82
C ASN A 258 12.68 -37.93 27.63
N PRO A 259 12.41 -38.50 28.82
CA PRO A 259 11.34 -38.03 29.73
C PRO A 259 11.51 -36.61 30.27
N ASP A 260 12.74 -36.14 30.37
CA ASP A 260 13.05 -34.84 30.98
C ASP A 260 12.47 -33.64 30.19
N GLU A 261 11.96 -33.84 28.96
CA GLU A 261 11.39 -32.77 28.11
C GLU A 261 10.01 -32.28 28.56
N PHE A 262 9.38 -32.90 29.56
CA PHE A 262 8.05 -32.53 30.10
C PHE A 262 8.08 -31.85 31.46
N ASN A 263 9.23 -31.72 32.04
CA ASN A 263 9.34 -31.23 33.41
C ASN A 263 8.91 -29.77 33.57
N ASP A 264 8.78 -29.04 32.46
CA ASP A 264 8.54 -27.59 32.47
C ASP A 264 7.22 -27.18 31.79
N LEU A 265 6.31 -28.13 31.47
CA LEU A 265 5.05 -27.81 30.79
C LEU A 265 4.05 -27.17 31.77
N ALA A 266 3.80 -25.87 31.59
CA ALA A 266 2.90 -25.09 32.46
C ALA A 266 1.48 -24.96 31.93
N VAL A 267 1.33 -24.85 30.61
CA VAL A 267 0.01 -24.77 29.95
C VAL A 267 0.00 -25.70 28.75
N ALA A 268 -0.91 -26.66 28.75
CA ALA A 268 -1.13 -27.54 27.61
C ALA A 268 -2.61 -27.49 27.21
N LEU A 269 -2.86 -27.06 26.00
CA LEU A 269 -4.22 -26.96 25.45
C LEU A 269 -4.36 -27.86 24.23
N TYR A 270 -5.52 -28.52 24.15
CA TYR A 270 -5.92 -29.32 23.00
C TYR A 270 -7.25 -28.84 22.46
N GLY A 271 -7.42 -28.82 21.15
CA GLY A 271 -8.67 -28.47 20.51
C GLY A 271 -8.85 -29.09 19.11
N THR A 272 -10.08 -29.18 18.68
CA THR A 272 -10.45 -29.50 17.29
C THR A 272 -11.30 -28.40 16.67
N THR A 273 -11.67 -27.39 17.44
CA THR A 273 -12.37 -26.17 17.03
C THR A 273 -11.48 -24.97 17.40
N ASN A 274 -11.99 -23.99 18.16
CA ASN A 274 -11.17 -22.85 18.54
C ASN A 274 -10.45 -23.12 19.86
N THR A 275 -9.13 -22.83 19.90
CA THR A 275 -8.33 -22.90 21.11
C THR A 275 -7.80 -21.50 21.42
N THR A 276 -8.06 -21.02 22.63
CA THR A 276 -7.69 -19.66 23.03
C THR A 276 -6.92 -19.66 24.35
N LEU A 277 -5.76 -18.99 24.37
CA LEU A 277 -5.04 -18.60 25.56
C LEU A 277 -4.97 -17.08 25.63
N ALA A 278 -5.53 -16.48 26.67
CA ALA A 278 -5.46 -15.06 26.94
C ALA A 278 -4.73 -14.78 28.26
N MET A 279 -3.66 -14.00 28.20
CA MET A 279 -2.86 -13.58 29.35
C MET A 279 -2.88 -12.06 29.46
N ASN A 280 -3.27 -11.57 30.62
CA ASN A 280 -3.26 -10.15 30.92
C ASN A 280 -2.57 -9.90 32.27
N ASN A 281 -1.44 -9.21 32.25
CA ASN A 281 -0.62 -8.96 33.45
C ASN A 281 -0.34 -10.26 34.25
N SER A 282 -0.01 -11.35 33.55
CA SER A 282 0.09 -12.68 34.14
C SER A 282 1.46 -13.30 33.84
N THR A 283 1.90 -14.21 34.69
CA THR A 283 3.17 -14.92 34.54
C THR A 283 2.93 -16.41 34.45
N VAL A 284 3.50 -17.04 33.44
CA VAL A 284 3.58 -18.50 33.29
C VAL A 284 5.06 -18.90 33.39
N THR A 285 5.42 -19.78 34.34
CA THR A 285 6.75 -20.37 34.45
C THR A 285 6.68 -21.82 33.98
N GLY A 286 7.31 -22.07 32.85
CA GLY A 286 7.27 -23.30 32.08
C GLY A 286 6.72 -23.08 30.70
N ASP A 287 6.73 -24.12 29.87
CA ASP A 287 6.33 -24.07 28.47
C ASP A 287 4.80 -23.97 28.29
N VAL A 288 4.41 -23.29 27.23
CA VAL A 288 3.04 -23.25 26.73
C VAL A 288 2.96 -24.06 25.44
N ALA A 289 2.13 -25.09 25.43
CA ALA A 289 1.95 -25.94 24.26
C ALA A 289 0.47 -26.02 23.87
N ILE A 290 0.15 -25.70 22.63
CA ILE A 290 -1.21 -25.72 22.10
C ILE A 290 -1.24 -26.62 20.87
N LEU A 291 -2.07 -27.65 20.89
CA LEU A 291 -2.32 -28.53 19.77
C LEU A 291 -3.77 -28.36 19.29
N ASN A 292 -3.94 -28.00 18.02
CA ASN A 292 -5.28 -27.87 17.43
C ASN A 292 -5.34 -28.53 16.07
N ASP A 293 -5.97 -29.70 15.98
CA ASP A 293 -5.94 -30.51 14.77
C ASP A 293 -6.69 -29.93 13.57
N LYS A 294 -7.72 -29.13 13.81
CA LYS A 294 -8.67 -28.71 12.74
C LYS A 294 -9.18 -27.29 12.85
N GLY A 295 -9.01 -26.66 13.99
CA GLY A 295 -9.56 -25.35 14.28
C GLY A 295 -8.51 -24.24 14.22
N THR A 296 -8.88 -23.12 14.80
CA THR A 296 -8.01 -21.96 14.90
C THR A 296 -7.42 -21.81 16.31
N THR A 297 -6.19 -21.33 16.39
CA THR A 297 -5.54 -21.02 17.65
C THR A 297 -5.35 -19.53 17.82
N THR A 298 -5.69 -19.01 19.01
CA THR A 298 -5.45 -17.63 19.38
C THR A 298 -4.67 -17.58 20.69
N VAL A 299 -3.51 -16.95 20.67
CA VAL A 299 -2.71 -16.64 21.88
C VAL A 299 -2.59 -15.13 21.99
N THR A 300 -2.97 -14.59 23.14
CA THR A 300 -2.89 -13.17 23.42
C THR A 300 -2.18 -12.93 24.73
N MET A 301 -1.08 -12.18 24.70
CA MET A 301 -0.32 -11.75 25.86
C MET A 301 -0.30 -10.24 25.93
N THR A 302 -0.84 -9.66 27.00
CA THR A 302 -0.96 -8.21 27.14
C THR A 302 -0.49 -7.73 28.51
N ASN A 303 -0.20 -6.42 28.61
CA ASN A 303 0.02 -5.73 29.87
C ASN A 303 1.11 -6.34 30.75
N LYS A 304 2.30 -6.57 30.19
CA LYS A 304 3.48 -7.15 30.87
C LYS A 304 3.28 -8.62 31.27
N SER A 305 2.54 -9.38 30.49
CA SER A 305 2.51 -10.83 30.66
C SER A 305 3.86 -11.44 30.29
N VAL A 306 4.23 -12.51 31.00
CA VAL A 306 5.52 -13.17 30.82
C VAL A 306 5.29 -14.68 30.69
N VAL A 307 5.91 -15.29 29.70
CA VAL A 307 6.12 -16.75 29.61
C VAL A 307 7.62 -17.01 29.82
N ASN A 308 7.97 -17.72 30.90
CA ASN A 308 9.33 -18.18 31.16
C ASN A 308 9.53 -19.62 30.64
N GLY A 309 9.42 -19.77 29.33
CA GLY A 309 9.48 -21.00 28.58
C GLY A 309 9.16 -20.75 27.12
N ASP A 310 9.01 -21.82 26.37
CA ASP A 310 8.63 -21.77 24.95
C ASP A 310 7.10 -21.64 24.78
N VAL A 311 6.69 -21.04 23.67
CA VAL A 311 5.30 -21.01 23.21
C VAL A 311 5.22 -21.81 21.92
N THR A 312 4.64 -22.98 21.98
CA THR A 312 4.47 -23.88 20.81
C THR A 312 3.00 -23.97 20.41
N VAL A 313 2.71 -23.74 19.12
CA VAL A 313 1.38 -23.94 18.55
C VAL A 313 1.50 -24.91 17.39
N ASP A 314 0.67 -25.93 17.37
CA ASP A 314 0.80 -27.05 16.47
C ASP A 314 -0.54 -27.45 15.85
N GLY A 315 -0.55 -27.84 14.57
CA GLY A 315 -1.67 -28.44 13.86
C GLY A 315 -2.78 -27.48 13.41
N SER A 316 -2.75 -26.23 13.79
CA SER A 316 -3.81 -25.27 13.51
C SER A 316 -4.02 -25.00 12.02
N THR A 317 -5.27 -24.85 11.61
CA THR A 317 -5.62 -24.38 10.27
C THR A 317 -5.37 -22.87 10.09
N ALA A 318 -5.33 -22.13 11.19
CA ALA A 318 -4.84 -20.77 11.28
C ALA A 318 -4.42 -20.48 12.73
N ALA A 319 -3.33 -19.75 12.92
CA ALA A 319 -2.88 -19.32 14.23
C ALA A 319 -2.67 -17.81 14.30
N THR A 320 -3.07 -17.21 15.42
CA THR A 320 -2.83 -15.80 15.71
C THR A 320 -2.18 -15.67 17.09
N LEU A 321 -0.98 -15.13 17.12
CA LEU A 321 -0.22 -14.88 18.34
C LEU A 321 0.02 -13.38 18.48
N LEU A 322 -0.49 -12.78 19.54
CA LEU A 322 -0.26 -11.40 19.88
C LEU A 322 0.57 -11.31 21.17
N VAL A 323 1.73 -10.69 21.10
CA VAL A 323 2.57 -10.32 22.24
C VAL A 323 2.60 -8.80 22.32
N ASP A 324 1.82 -8.22 23.22
CA ASP A 324 1.66 -6.78 23.38
C ASP A 324 2.20 -6.34 24.74
N ASN A 325 3.25 -5.50 24.74
CA ASN A 325 3.92 -5.07 25.96
C ASN A 325 4.21 -6.25 26.92
N SER A 326 4.70 -7.35 26.38
CA SER A 326 4.83 -8.64 27.06
C SER A 326 6.09 -9.37 26.60
N THR A 327 6.49 -10.43 27.31
CA THR A 327 7.75 -11.12 27.05
C THR A 327 7.57 -12.62 26.97
N VAL A 328 8.20 -13.24 25.96
CA VAL A 328 8.45 -14.69 25.89
C VAL A 328 9.95 -14.91 26.08
N ASN A 329 10.34 -15.63 27.12
CA ASN A 329 11.74 -15.89 27.43
C ASN A 329 12.32 -17.13 26.72
N GLY A 330 11.53 -17.83 25.95
CA GLY A 330 11.91 -18.94 25.08
C GLY A 330 11.58 -18.67 23.62
N ASP A 331 11.44 -19.74 22.87
CA ASP A 331 11.06 -19.72 21.45
C ASP A 331 9.54 -19.52 21.29
N VAL A 332 9.16 -18.94 20.15
CA VAL A 332 7.80 -19.00 19.60
C VAL A 332 7.84 -19.94 18.40
N ASP A 333 7.30 -21.12 18.54
CA ASP A 333 7.38 -22.16 17.50
C ASP A 333 5.99 -22.56 17.00
N THR A 334 5.67 -22.15 15.78
CA THR A 334 4.47 -22.55 15.06
C THR A 334 4.81 -23.31 13.77
N SER A 335 6.05 -23.84 13.67
CA SER A 335 6.62 -24.46 12.47
C SER A 335 5.86 -25.69 11.96
N HIS A 336 4.92 -26.17 12.72
CA HIS A 336 4.13 -27.33 12.40
C HIS A 336 2.67 -27.00 12.01
N ASN A 337 2.32 -25.74 11.98
CA ASN A 337 1.03 -25.34 11.43
C ASN A 337 1.02 -25.51 9.92
N SER A 338 -0.09 -25.99 9.39
CA SER A 338 -0.30 -26.12 7.95
C SER A 338 -1.07 -24.95 7.33
N GLY A 339 -1.68 -24.12 8.17
CA GLY A 339 -2.40 -22.93 7.74
C GLY A 339 -1.68 -21.65 8.14
N ASN A 340 -2.21 -20.53 7.68
CA ASN A 340 -1.55 -19.25 7.85
C ASN A 340 -1.43 -18.86 9.33
N THR A 341 -0.24 -18.45 9.71
CA THR A 341 0.08 -17.97 11.05
C THR A 341 0.36 -16.48 11.02
N THR A 342 -0.21 -15.75 11.98
CA THR A 342 0.13 -14.36 12.22
C THR A 342 0.73 -14.22 13.61
N VAL A 343 1.98 -13.78 13.68
CA VAL A 343 2.66 -13.43 14.93
C VAL A 343 2.86 -11.92 14.97
N THR A 344 2.29 -11.27 15.97
CA THR A 344 2.42 -9.82 16.15
C THR A 344 3.10 -9.52 17.49
N LEU A 345 4.23 -8.83 17.41
CA LEU A 345 4.93 -8.26 18.54
C LEU A 345 4.75 -6.75 18.51
N GLN A 346 4.20 -6.16 19.58
CA GLN A 346 3.98 -4.72 19.63
C GLN A 346 4.21 -4.12 21.00
N ASN A 347 4.46 -2.79 21.02
CA ASN A 347 4.56 -1.99 22.26
C ASN A 347 5.64 -2.51 23.25
N ASN A 348 6.88 -2.58 22.79
CA ASN A 348 8.03 -3.13 23.54
C ASN A 348 7.90 -4.64 23.85
N ALA A 349 7.24 -5.39 23.00
CA ALA A 349 7.20 -6.83 23.14
C ALA A 349 8.59 -7.44 22.87
N THR A 350 8.91 -8.52 23.58
CA THR A 350 10.21 -9.19 23.40
C THR A 350 10.03 -10.70 23.33
N VAL A 351 10.68 -11.33 22.35
CA VAL A 351 10.92 -12.77 22.31
C VAL A 351 12.43 -12.97 22.44
N ASN A 352 12.86 -13.67 23.50
CA ASN A 352 14.29 -13.90 23.78
C ASN A 352 14.86 -15.13 23.05
N GLY A 353 14.02 -15.92 22.41
CA GLY A 353 14.38 -17.07 21.57
C GLY A 353 14.10 -16.83 20.11
N ASP A 354 14.02 -17.91 19.35
CA ASP A 354 13.69 -17.93 17.95
C ASP A 354 12.17 -17.79 17.72
N VAL A 355 11.79 -17.25 16.55
CA VAL A 355 10.40 -17.27 16.06
C VAL A 355 10.37 -18.10 14.78
N LYS A 356 9.55 -19.16 14.75
CA LYS A 356 9.43 -20.07 13.61
C LYS A 356 7.97 -20.22 13.23
N THR A 357 7.67 -19.98 11.97
CA THR A 357 6.33 -20.20 11.41
C THR A 357 6.26 -21.47 10.55
N GLY A 358 5.11 -21.77 9.97
CA GLY A 358 4.80 -23.10 9.45
C GLY A 358 4.94 -23.26 7.95
N SER A 359 3.91 -23.81 7.33
CA SER A 359 3.87 -24.05 5.88
C SER A 359 2.77 -23.27 5.17
N GLY A 360 2.08 -22.39 5.84
CA GLY A 360 1.10 -21.46 5.28
C GLY A 360 1.76 -20.19 4.78
N ASP A 361 0.97 -19.27 4.22
CA ASP A 361 1.45 -17.90 3.97
C ASP A 361 1.43 -17.14 5.30
N ASP A 362 2.59 -17.03 5.92
CA ASP A 362 2.71 -16.59 7.29
C ASP A 362 3.11 -15.10 7.40
N THR A 363 2.76 -14.47 8.50
CA THR A 363 3.07 -13.06 8.74
C THR A 363 3.68 -12.86 10.12
N LEU A 364 4.88 -12.26 10.17
CA LEU A 364 5.51 -11.79 11.39
C LEU A 364 5.56 -10.26 11.37
N VAL A 365 4.98 -9.64 12.40
CA VAL A 365 4.93 -8.17 12.53
C VAL A 365 5.62 -7.73 13.81
N LEU A 366 6.60 -6.84 13.70
CA LEU A 366 7.26 -6.19 14.82
C LEU A 366 6.98 -4.69 14.76
N THR A 367 6.34 -4.14 15.79
CA THR A 367 6.00 -2.73 15.85
C THR A 367 6.27 -2.10 17.21
N ASN A 368 6.46 -0.79 17.22
CA ASN A 368 6.60 0.01 18.44
C ASN A 368 7.70 -0.52 19.39
N ASN A 369 8.93 -0.60 18.87
CA ASN A 369 10.11 -0.98 19.65
C ASN A 369 10.06 -2.42 20.18
N SER A 370 9.64 -3.35 19.33
CA SER A 370 9.58 -4.77 19.67
C SER A 370 10.82 -5.53 19.19
N HIS A 371 11.20 -6.58 19.88
CA HIS A 371 12.47 -7.25 19.63
C HIS A 371 12.35 -8.77 19.59
N VAL A 372 13.09 -9.39 18.66
CA VAL A 372 13.39 -10.82 18.65
C VAL A 372 14.91 -10.97 18.84
N ASN A 373 15.33 -11.60 19.97
CA ASN A 373 16.75 -11.81 20.28
C ASN A 373 17.31 -13.13 19.73
N GLY A 374 16.56 -13.82 18.89
CA GLY A 374 16.90 -15.04 18.20
C GLY A 374 16.75 -14.91 16.68
N ASN A 375 16.69 -16.06 16.00
CA ASN A 375 16.45 -16.17 14.59
C ASN A 375 14.95 -16.10 14.28
N VAL A 376 14.62 -15.69 13.08
CA VAL A 376 13.25 -15.78 12.55
C VAL A 376 13.23 -16.63 11.28
N ASP A 377 12.26 -17.52 11.17
CA ASP A 377 12.11 -18.45 10.04
C ASP A 377 10.65 -18.48 9.60
N GLY A 378 10.39 -18.05 8.37
CA GLY A 378 9.06 -18.01 7.76
C GLY A 378 8.50 -19.39 7.44
N GLY A 379 9.39 -20.39 7.22
CA GLY A 379 8.98 -21.75 6.89
C GLY A 379 8.79 -21.94 5.40
N ALA A 380 7.68 -22.55 5.02
CA ALA A 380 7.35 -22.79 3.61
C ALA A 380 6.04 -22.11 3.28
N GLY A 381 5.99 -21.35 2.23
CA GLY A 381 4.82 -20.57 1.84
C GLY A 381 5.24 -19.30 1.12
N SER A 382 4.42 -18.29 1.20
CA SER A 382 4.75 -16.93 0.79
C SER A 382 4.68 -16.02 2.02
N ASP A 383 5.83 -15.90 2.70
CA ASP A 383 5.89 -15.35 4.03
C ASP A 383 6.29 -13.88 4.06
N THR A 384 5.71 -13.13 4.98
CA THR A 384 5.93 -11.71 5.11
C THR A 384 6.42 -11.34 6.51
N LEU A 385 7.54 -10.67 6.57
CA LEU A 385 8.05 -9.98 7.75
C LEU A 385 7.82 -8.47 7.60
N SER A 386 7.20 -7.85 8.59
CA SER A 386 7.02 -6.40 8.63
C SER A 386 7.62 -5.82 9.90
N MET A 387 8.43 -4.77 9.78
CA MET A 387 9.13 -4.13 10.89
C MET A 387 8.96 -2.62 10.84
N ASP A 388 8.74 -2.00 12.00
CA ASP A 388 8.70 -0.55 12.13
C ASP A 388 9.92 0.02 12.88
N ALA A 389 9.96 1.34 12.99
CA ALA A 389 11.03 2.07 13.67
C ALA A 389 11.22 1.61 15.12
N GLY A 390 12.46 1.30 15.48
CA GLY A 390 12.86 0.85 16.80
C GLY A 390 12.73 -0.66 17.03
N SER A 391 12.09 -1.39 16.10
CA SER A 391 12.00 -2.85 16.19
C SER A 391 13.30 -3.50 15.69
N SER A 392 13.67 -4.66 16.24
CA SER A 392 14.90 -5.35 15.86
C SER A 392 14.81 -6.86 15.90
N ILE A 393 15.60 -7.50 15.04
CA ILE A 393 15.89 -8.93 15.05
C ILE A 393 17.41 -9.07 15.11
N THR A 394 17.95 -9.80 16.11
CA THR A 394 19.40 -9.94 16.28
C THR A 394 19.99 -11.18 15.60
N GLY A 395 19.14 -12.15 15.27
CA GLY A 395 19.54 -13.38 14.59
C GLY A 395 19.34 -13.33 13.07
N GLN A 396 19.32 -14.51 12.46
CA GLN A 396 19.11 -14.68 11.02
C GLN A 396 17.63 -14.53 10.68
N ILE A 397 17.37 -13.95 9.50
CA ILE A 397 16.06 -13.95 8.86
C ILE A 397 16.13 -14.99 7.72
N SER A 398 15.25 -15.97 7.76
CA SER A 398 15.21 -17.06 6.77
C SER A 398 13.79 -17.34 6.32
N GLN A 399 13.66 -17.79 5.07
CA GLN A 399 12.40 -18.25 4.48
C GLN A 399 11.25 -17.22 4.58
N PHE A 400 11.57 -15.93 4.51
CA PHE A 400 10.60 -14.86 4.24
C PHE A 400 10.82 -14.37 2.80
N GLU A 401 9.80 -14.46 1.95
CA GLU A 401 9.85 -13.97 0.57
C GLU A 401 9.75 -12.46 0.53
N THR A 402 9.10 -11.86 1.51
CA THR A 402 8.94 -10.40 1.59
C THR A 402 9.32 -9.89 2.98
N VAL A 403 10.20 -8.90 3.02
CA VAL A 403 10.53 -8.15 4.24
C VAL A 403 10.26 -6.66 4.01
N ASN A 404 9.31 -6.12 4.74
CA ASN A 404 8.91 -4.72 4.67
C ASN A 404 9.41 -3.95 5.88
N THR A 405 9.96 -2.76 5.65
CA THR A 405 10.26 -1.81 6.72
C THR A 405 9.37 -0.58 6.61
N THR A 406 9.05 0.04 7.71
CA THR A 406 8.47 1.40 7.71
C THR A 406 9.58 2.44 7.74
N SER A 407 9.25 3.71 7.52
CA SER A 407 10.21 4.83 7.48
C SER A 407 11.07 4.90 8.76
N ASP A 408 12.31 5.38 8.59
CA ASP A 408 13.28 5.61 9.68
C ASP A 408 13.65 4.39 10.53
N ASN A 409 13.51 3.19 10.02
CA ASN A 409 13.88 1.98 10.74
C ASN A 409 15.36 1.62 10.56
N SER A 410 16.02 1.17 11.63
CA SER A 410 17.39 0.66 11.59
C SER A 410 17.41 -0.81 12.00
N ILE A 411 17.68 -1.68 11.06
CA ILE A 411 17.69 -3.12 11.23
C ILE A 411 19.11 -3.64 11.16
N THR A 412 19.50 -4.43 12.16
CA THR A 412 20.79 -5.15 12.15
C THR A 412 20.51 -6.64 12.15
N ILE A 413 21.14 -7.37 11.23
CA ILE A 413 21.00 -8.83 11.10
C ILE A 413 22.37 -9.47 10.85
N ASP A 414 22.49 -10.74 11.16
CA ASP A 414 23.71 -11.49 10.89
C ASP A 414 23.86 -11.79 9.39
N LYS A 415 22.78 -12.23 8.75
CA LYS A 415 22.83 -12.62 7.35
C LYS A 415 21.54 -12.30 6.58
N ILE A 416 21.67 -11.70 5.39
CA ILE A 416 20.62 -11.67 4.37
C ILE A 416 20.70 -12.97 3.58
N ASN A 417 19.67 -13.79 3.65
CA ASN A 417 19.60 -15.06 2.92
C ASN A 417 19.24 -14.87 1.44
N ASP A 418 19.43 -15.94 0.68
CA ASP A 418 19.13 -15.99 -0.74
C ASP A 418 17.60 -15.84 -1.00
N ALA A 419 17.26 -15.22 -2.12
CA ALA A 419 15.90 -15.06 -2.64
C ALA A 419 14.92 -14.20 -1.80
N THR A 420 15.35 -13.62 -0.69
CA THR A 420 14.51 -12.69 0.07
C THR A 420 14.38 -11.34 -0.66
N THR A 421 13.17 -10.84 -0.77
CA THR A 421 12.90 -9.48 -1.27
C THR A 421 12.75 -8.51 -0.11
N TRP A 422 13.65 -7.55 -0.01
CA TRP A 422 13.60 -6.49 0.98
C TRP A 422 12.92 -5.26 0.42
N SER A 423 11.99 -4.68 1.17
CA SER A 423 11.36 -3.40 0.86
C SER A 423 11.68 -2.40 1.96
N LEU A 424 12.61 -1.49 1.69
CA LEU A 424 13.04 -0.46 2.62
C LEU A 424 12.31 0.84 2.34
N GLN A 425 11.58 1.33 3.31
CA GLN A 425 10.91 2.64 3.27
C GLN A 425 11.91 3.78 3.56
N ASP A 426 11.50 5.00 3.29
CA ASP A 426 12.34 6.20 3.42
C ASP A 426 13.06 6.27 4.77
N GLY A 427 14.35 6.60 4.75
CA GLY A 427 15.18 6.74 5.92
C GLY A 427 15.62 5.42 6.58
N SER A 428 15.17 4.27 6.09
CA SER A 428 15.50 2.98 6.68
C SER A 428 16.95 2.58 6.41
N THR A 429 17.57 1.93 7.41
CA THR A 429 18.93 1.40 7.33
C THR A 429 18.92 -0.10 7.63
N LEU A 430 19.50 -0.89 6.74
CA LEU A 430 19.73 -2.31 6.93
C LEU A 430 21.23 -2.59 7.03
N VAL A 431 21.65 -3.23 8.11
CA VAL A 431 23.06 -3.64 8.32
C VAL A 431 23.13 -5.15 8.46
N ALA A 432 23.85 -5.79 7.55
CA ALA A 432 24.12 -7.22 7.60
C ALA A 432 25.62 -7.50 7.74
N SER A 433 25.99 -8.54 8.46
CA SER A 433 27.38 -9.01 8.51
C SER A 433 27.75 -9.73 7.22
N THR A 434 26.83 -10.49 6.66
CA THR A 434 27.01 -11.22 5.38
C THR A 434 25.74 -11.15 4.53
N THR A 435 25.91 -11.28 3.21
CA THR A 435 24.78 -11.39 2.28
C THR A 435 24.96 -12.60 1.38
N GLY A 436 23.92 -13.41 1.24
CA GLY A 436 23.85 -14.54 0.33
C GLY A 436 23.67 -14.13 -1.14
N SER A 437 23.55 -15.11 -2.01
CA SER A 437 23.34 -14.88 -3.45
C SER A 437 21.87 -14.50 -3.74
N ASN A 438 21.66 -13.68 -4.77
CA ASN A 438 20.33 -13.29 -5.27
C ASN A 438 19.43 -12.51 -4.28
N ALA A 439 20.01 -11.84 -3.29
CA ALA A 439 19.27 -10.92 -2.44
C ALA A 439 18.67 -9.77 -3.29
N ARG A 440 17.40 -9.45 -3.05
CA ARG A 440 16.67 -8.40 -3.77
C ARG A 440 16.28 -7.29 -2.82
N VAL A 441 16.54 -6.04 -3.21
CA VAL A 441 16.20 -4.88 -2.38
C VAL A 441 15.43 -3.87 -3.21
N SER A 442 14.25 -3.50 -2.74
CA SER A 442 13.50 -2.32 -3.19
C SER A 442 13.68 -1.23 -2.14
N MET A 443 14.08 -0.04 -2.52
CA MET A 443 14.47 0.99 -1.56
C MET A 443 14.24 2.41 -2.08
N SER A 444 14.14 3.37 -1.17
CA SER A 444 14.19 4.80 -1.51
C SER A 444 15.62 5.30 -1.53
N THR A 445 15.85 6.47 -2.16
CA THR A 445 17.18 7.10 -2.19
C THR A 445 17.65 7.64 -0.82
N ASP A 446 16.76 7.69 0.18
CA ASP A 446 17.12 8.05 1.56
C ASP A 446 17.37 6.83 2.44
N SER A 447 17.21 5.62 1.90
CA SER A 447 17.52 4.36 2.58
C SER A 447 18.97 3.94 2.35
N PHE A 448 19.51 3.13 3.25
CA PHE A 448 20.89 2.66 3.17
C PHE A 448 20.99 1.17 3.52
N VAL A 449 21.82 0.43 2.77
CA VAL A 449 22.09 -0.99 3.03
C VAL A 449 23.59 -1.24 3.16
N ASN A 450 24.02 -1.70 4.33
CA ASN A 450 25.34 -2.31 4.47
C ASN A 450 25.19 -3.82 4.28
N PHE A 451 25.57 -4.32 3.12
CA PHE A 451 25.48 -5.73 2.76
C PHE A 451 26.55 -6.62 3.43
N GLY A 452 27.47 -6.03 4.18
CA GLY A 452 28.59 -6.75 4.78
C GLY A 452 29.45 -7.46 3.73
N THR A 453 29.89 -8.68 4.02
CA THR A 453 30.65 -9.50 3.07
C THR A 453 29.72 -10.33 2.19
N ILE A 454 29.80 -10.12 0.87
CA ILE A 454 29.05 -10.92 -0.07
C ILE A 454 29.73 -12.27 -0.27
N THR A 455 29.00 -13.35 0.00
CA THR A 455 29.53 -14.73 -0.07
C THR A 455 29.00 -15.45 -1.31
N GLY A 456 29.91 -15.95 -2.15
CA GLY A 456 29.59 -16.78 -3.34
C GLY A 456 30.12 -16.26 -4.67
N ALA A 457 30.30 -17.15 -5.63
CA ALA A 457 31.00 -16.83 -6.90
C ALA A 457 30.09 -16.19 -7.99
N ASN A 458 28.77 -16.23 -7.84
CA ASN A 458 27.81 -15.74 -8.84
C ASN A 458 26.71 -14.87 -8.19
N ASN A 459 27.05 -14.07 -7.21
CA ASN A 459 26.06 -13.38 -6.41
C ASN A 459 25.67 -12.05 -7.03
N ALA A 460 24.41 -11.90 -7.34
CA ALA A 460 23.82 -10.64 -7.74
C ALA A 460 23.00 -10.09 -6.56
N ILE A 461 23.36 -8.90 -6.09
CA ILE A 461 22.45 -8.08 -5.30
C ILE A 461 21.58 -7.35 -6.34
N MET A 462 20.28 -7.57 -6.30
CA MET A 462 19.36 -6.90 -7.19
C MET A 462 18.65 -5.79 -6.43
N VAL A 463 18.92 -4.53 -6.76
CA VAL A 463 18.03 -3.44 -6.38
C VAL A 463 16.85 -3.46 -7.37
N THR A 464 15.72 -3.97 -6.95
CA THR A 464 14.58 -4.24 -7.83
C THR A 464 13.72 -3.02 -8.11
N SER A 465 13.76 -2.02 -7.23
CA SER A 465 13.03 -0.76 -7.42
C SER A 465 13.69 0.31 -6.55
N ILE A 466 13.81 1.54 -7.09
CA ILE A 466 14.25 2.70 -6.35
C ILE A 466 13.15 3.75 -6.45
N THR A 467 12.69 4.24 -5.31
CA THR A 467 11.84 5.43 -5.26
C THR A 467 12.75 6.64 -5.05
N PRO A 468 12.90 7.53 -6.04
CA PRO A 468 13.71 8.73 -5.86
C PRO A 468 12.97 9.70 -4.94
N THR A 469 13.46 9.83 -3.71
CA THR A 469 12.99 10.84 -2.75
C THR A 469 13.73 12.16 -2.91
N ALA A 470 14.78 12.17 -3.73
CA ALA A 470 15.61 13.33 -3.99
C ALA A 470 15.99 13.41 -5.46
N GLN A 471 15.32 14.28 -6.16
CA GLN A 471 15.61 14.64 -7.54
C GLN A 471 16.95 15.38 -7.65
N ASN A 472 17.67 15.19 -8.76
CA ASN A 472 18.97 15.82 -9.03
C ASN A 472 20.05 15.53 -7.98
N LYS A 473 19.99 14.40 -7.28
CA LYS A 473 21.07 13.97 -6.40
C LYS A 473 21.98 13.00 -7.14
N SER A 474 23.22 13.42 -7.37
CA SER A 474 24.29 12.55 -7.86
C SER A 474 25.16 12.07 -6.71
N ASN A 475 25.72 10.87 -6.84
CA ASN A 475 26.61 10.25 -5.86
C ASN A 475 25.96 9.95 -4.50
N VAL A 476 24.65 9.59 -4.48
CA VAL A 476 24.01 9.13 -3.26
C VAL A 476 24.44 7.69 -2.99
N ILE A 477 25.14 7.45 -1.89
CA ILE A 477 25.57 6.11 -1.49
C ILE A 477 24.34 5.41 -0.88
N LEU A 478 23.80 4.43 -1.62
CA LEU A 478 22.68 3.61 -1.18
C LEU A 478 23.12 2.42 -0.34
N GLY A 479 24.38 2.01 -0.48
CA GLY A 479 24.88 0.89 0.28
C GLY A 479 26.36 0.66 0.10
N THR A 480 26.91 -0.21 0.94
CA THR A 480 28.30 -0.64 0.91
C THR A 480 28.38 -2.16 1.00
N PHE A 481 29.42 -2.73 0.44
CA PHE A 481 29.72 -4.16 0.57
C PHE A 481 31.21 -4.44 0.44
N SER A 482 31.64 -5.62 0.90
CA SER A 482 33.01 -6.07 0.81
C SER A 482 33.12 -7.34 -0.04
N THR A 483 34.19 -7.44 -0.84
CA THR A 483 34.50 -8.63 -1.64
C THR A 483 35.97 -8.97 -1.55
N ALA A 484 36.35 -10.21 -1.88
CA ALA A 484 37.74 -10.63 -2.01
C ALA A 484 38.38 -10.17 -3.32
N SER A 485 37.67 -9.52 -4.25
CA SER A 485 38.14 -9.10 -5.56
C SER A 485 38.54 -7.63 -5.59
N SER A 486 39.70 -7.32 -6.15
CA SER A 486 40.19 -5.96 -6.39
C SER A 486 39.66 -5.31 -7.66
N THR A 487 38.96 -6.06 -8.51
CA THR A 487 38.29 -5.53 -9.70
C THR A 487 36.81 -5.31 -9.40
N ALA A 488 36.25 -4.23 -9.95
CA ALA A 488 34.84 -3.98 -9.84
C ALA A 488 34.04 -5.23 -10.26
N PRO A 489 33.19 -5.76 -9.43
CA PRO A 489 32.50 -7.00 -9.72
C PRO A 489 31.46 -6.74 -10.82
N GLN A 490 31.88 -6.95 -12.07
CA GLN A 490 31.04 -6.78 -13.26
C GLN A 490 29.88 -7.80 -13.29
N ASN A 491 29.95 -8.85 -12.49
CA ASN A 491 28.91 -9.87 -12.36
C ASN A 491 28.08 -9.76 -11.07
N TYR A 492 28.44 -8.86 -10.17
CA TYR A 492 27.56 -8.51 -9.07
C TYR A 492 26.69 -7.36 -9.59
N ALA A 493 25.66 -7.67 -10.32
CA ALA A 493 24.70 -6.67 -10.73
C ALA A 493 24.06 -6.10 -9.45
N ALA A 494 24.76 -5.13 -8.87
CA ALA A 494 24.07 -4.12 -8.13
C ALA A 494 23.15 -3.51 -9.18
N ALA A 495 21.86 -3.74 -9.00
CA ALA A 495 20.82 -3.09 -9.73
C ALA A 495 20.64 -3.48 -11.20
N THR A 496 19.82 -4.43 -11.36
CA THR A 496 18.90 -4.33 -12.46
C THR A 496 17.66 -3.65 -11.91
N PHE A 497 17.36 -2.44 -12.36
CA PHE A 497 15.98 -2.00 -12.43
C PHE A 497 15.16 -3.12 -13.06
N THR A 498 13.88 -3.23 -12.81
CA THR A 498 12.99 -4.33 -13.19
C THR A 498 13.16 -4.92 -14.59
N ASN A 499 13.93 -4.30 -15.50
CA ASN A 499 14.18 -4.72 -16.89
C ASN A 499 15.59 -5.21 -17.19
N GLY A 500 16.46 -5.37 -16.21
CA GLY A 500 17.84 -5.81 -16.48
C GLY A 500 18.78 -4.70 -16.95
N GLU A 501 18.41 -3.44 -16.86
CA GLU A 501 19.21 -2.29 -17.26
C GLU A 501 19.78 -1.54 -16.05
N ASN A 502 20.97 -0.95 -16.19
CA ASN A 502 21.64 -0.20 -15.12
C ASN A 502 21.20 1.28 -15.05
N SER A 503 20.28 1.69 -15.94
CA SER A 503 19.71 3.04 -15.97
C SER A 503 18.21 2.99 -16.22
N VAL A 504 17.47 3.90 -15.66
CA VAL A 504 16.02 4.00 -15.79
C VAL A 504 15.60 5.45 -15.83
N GLU A 505 14.79 5.79 -16.84
CA GLU A 505 14.03 7.02 -16.81
C GLU A 505 12.90 6.91 -15.79
N ASN A 506 12.74 7.95 -15.00
CA ASN A 506 11.73 8.03 -13.97
C ASN A 506 11.18 9.45 -13.92
N ARG A 507 9.88 9.58 -13.87
CA ARG A 507 9.22 10.88 -13.76
C ARG A 507 9.11 11.35 -12.32
N SER A 508 9.31 12.65 -12.12
CA SER A 508 8.93 13.32 -10.89
C SER A 508 8.55 14.77 -11.14
N GLY A 509 7.35 15.13 -10.76
CA GLY A 509 6.79 16.45 -11.09
C GLY A 509 6.67 16.65 -12.60
N ALA A 510 7.23 17.76 -13.11
CA ALA A 510 7.19 18.13 -14.51
C ALA A 510 8.30 17.53 -15.36
N TYR A 511 9.25 16.80 -14.75
CA TYR A 511 10.45 16.35 -15.44
C TYR A 511 10.59 14.83 -15.42
N ASN A 512 11.18 14.28 -16.49
CA ASN A 512 11.80 12.97 -16.49
C ASN A 512 13.22 13.07 -15.91
N TYR A 513 13.62 12.03 -15.18
CA TYR A 513 14.95 11.92 -14.57
C TYR A 513 15.65 10.68 -15.08
N ASP A 514 16.87 10.84 -15.51
CA ASP A 514 17.76 9.74 -15.84
C ASP A 514 18.43 9.25 -14.56
N ASN A 515 18.01 8.08 -14.09
CA ASN A 515 18.53 7.45 -12.90
C ASN A 515 19.49 6.32 -13.28
N SER A 516 20.63 6.25 -12.63
CA SER A 516 21.59 5.17 -12.81
C SER A 516 22.16 4.68 -11.49
N LEU A 517 22.63 3.44 -11.48
CA LEU A 517 23.31 2.84 -10.36
C LEU A 517 24.72 2.41 -10.78
N ASP A 518 25.69 2.84 -10.01
CA ASP A 518 27.08 2.55 -10.24
C ASP A 518 27.69 1.83 -9.03
N ILE A 519 28.65 0.95 -9.29
CA ILE A 519 29.52 0.39 -8.26
C ILE A 519 30.86 1.07 -8.34
N VAL A 520 31.22 1.79 -7.29
CA VAL A 520 32.47 2.52 -7.22
C VAL A 520 33.29 2.09 -5.99
N PRO A 521 34.64 2.17 -6.06
CA PRO A 521 35.48 1.96 -4.90
C PRO A 521 35.07 2.88 -3.73
N ALA A 522 34.99 2.34 -2.52
CA ALA A 522 34.65 3.13 -1.33
C ALA A 522 35.72 4.19 -0.99
N ASP A 523 36.96 3.96 -1.40
CA ASP A 523 38.08 4.88 -1.21
C ASP A 523 38.55 5.49 -2.53
N ALA A 524 38.89 6.78 -2.53
CA ALA A 524 39.34 7.53 -3.70
C ALA A 524 40.74 7.12 -4.22
N ALA A 525 41.44 6.22 -3.55
CA ALA A 525 42.74 5.65 -3.97
C ALA A 525 42.52 4.33 -4.74
N PRO A 526 43.45 3.92 -5.63
CA PRO A 526 43.35 2.61 -6.23
C PRO A 526 43.24 1.57 -5.13
N GLN A 527 42.23 0.69 -5.26
CA GLN A 527 41.82 -0.32 -4.27
C GLN A 527 43.07 -0.97 -3.63
N THR A 528 43.39 -0.58 -2.42
CA THR A 528 44.40 -1.21 -1.61
C THR A 528 43.70 -2.22 -0.70
N MET A 529 44.20 -3.45 -0.75
CA MET A 529 43.71 -4.54 0.12
C MET A 529 43.76 -4.08 1.57
N LEU A 530 42.63 -4.08 2.25
CA LEU A 530 42.56 -3.78 3.68
C LEU A 530 43.35 -4.85 4.44
N ALA A 531 44.34 -4.44 5.18
CA ALA A 531 45.38 -5.32 5.76
C ALA A 531 44.88 -6.34 6.79
N ALA A 532 43.60 -6.28 7.20
CA ALA A 532 43.06 -7.10 8.31
C ALA A 532 42.28 -8.33 7.83
N ASP A 533 41.58 -8.30 6.69
CA ASP A 533 40.68 -9.36 6.24
C ASP A 533 40.77 -9.75 4.77
N ASN A 534 41.74 -9.19 4.01
CA ASN A 534 41.91 -9.41 2.59
C ASN A 534 40.69 -9.04 1.73
N SER A 535 39.89 -8.05 2.11
CA SER A 535 38.72 -7.60 1.38
C SER A 535 38.88 -6.22 0.73
N TYR A 536 38.07 -5.94 -0.28
CA TYR A 536 37.96 -4.67 -0.97
C TYR A 536 36.55 -4.12 -0.75
N ASN A 537 36.44 -2.83 -0.42
CA ASN A 537 35.16 -2.17 -0.13
C ASN A 537 34.64 -1.42 -1.36
N TRP A 538 33.34 -1.55 -1.59
CA TRP A 538 32.61 -0.97 -2.70
C TRP A 538 31.38 -0.23 -2.20
N ASN A 539 31.03 0.86 -2.90
CA ASN A 539 29.79 1.59 -2.70
C ASN A 539 28.84 1.33 -3.87
N VAL A 540 27.56 1.14 -3.56
CA VAL A 540 26.45 1.23 -4.51
C VAL A 540 26.00 2.67 -4.54
N VAL A 541 26.14 3.34 -5.68
CA VAL A 541 25.88 4.78 -5.83
C VAL A 541 24.71 5.01 -6.77
N PHE A 542 23.74 5.74 -6.31
CA PHE A 542 22.63 6.22 -7.11
C PHE A 542 22.97 7.60 -7.69
N ASN A 543 22.73 7.75 -8.98
CA ASN A 543 22.83 9.02 -9.69
C ASN A 543 21.47 9.33 -10.31
N SER A 544 21.04 10.59 -10.16
CA SER A 544 19.82 11.09 -10.78
C SER A 544 20.12 12.42 -11.45
N ALA A 545 19.93 12.49 -12.75
CA ALA A 545 20.08 13.71 -13.53
C ALA A 545 18.72 14.14 -14.06
N GLN A 546 18.42 15.42 -13.99
CA GLN A 546 17.23 15.96 -14.62
C GLN A 546 17.37 15.86 -16.13
N GLY A 547 16.47 15.13 -16.75
CA GLY A 547 16.36 14.96 -18.19
C GLY A 547 15.37 15.94 -18.82
N SER A 548 14.57 15.46 -19.77
CA SER A 548 13.58 16.24 -20.50
C SER A 548 12.35 16.57 -19.65
N LEU A 549 11.59 17.58 -20.11
CA LEU A 549 10.22 17.77 -19.61
C LEU A 549 9.36 16.54 -19.94
N ALA A 550 8.45 16.21 -19.04
CA ALA A 550 7.46 15.16 -19.27
C ALA A 550 6.52 15.51 -20.44
N SER A 551 6.06 14.51 -21.18
CA SER A 551 5.36 14.74 -22.46
C SER A 551 4.01 15.45 -22.33
N ASP A 552 3.32 15.33 -21.21
CA ASP A 552 2.09 16.10 -20.94
C ASP A 552 2.40 17.59 -20.70
N VAL A 553 3.51 17.92 -20.06
CA VAL A 553 3.98 19.30 -19.90
C VAL A 553 4.42 19.87 -21.24
N GLN A 554 5.16 19.10 -22.02
CA GLN A 554 5.54 19.48 -23.38
C GLN A 554 4.29 19.69 -24.26
N GLY A 555 3.29 18.82 -24.12
CA GLY A 555 2.01 18.94 -24.84
C GLY A 555 1.26 20.24 -24.52
N LEU A 556 1.21 20.66 -23.25
CA LEU A 556 0.59 21.94 -22.89
C LEU A 556 1.34 23.13 -23.52
N ILE A 557 2.68 23.12 -23.46
CA ILE A 557 3.51 24.19 -24.04
C ILE A 557 3.26 24.27 -25.56
N ALA A 558 3.36 23.13 -26.25
CA ALA A 558 3.10 23.03 -27.67
C ALA A 558 1.65 23.38 -28.05
N GLY A 559 0.69 23.08 -27.17
CA GLY A 559 -0.71 23.42 -27.33
C GLY A 559 -0.97 24.92 -27.25
N LEU A 560 -0.31 25.63 -26.32
CA LEU A 560 -0.39 27.08 -26.20
C LEU A 560 0.20 27.78 -27.44
N ASP A 561 1.39 27.34 -27.87
CA ASP A 561 2.02 27.87 -29.09
C ASP A 561 1.17 27.58 -30.34
N ALA A 562 0.63 26.36 -30.50
CA ALA A 562 -0.25 26.03 -31.61
C ALA A 562 -1.56 26.84 -31.60
N ALA A 563 -2.07 27.22 -30.45
CA ALA A 563 -3.22 28.13 -30.34
C ALA A 563 -2.89 29.53 -30.83
N GLU A 564 -1.73 30.06 -30.48
CA GLU A 564 -1.21 31.32 -30.95
C GLU A 564 -1.03 31.35 -32.47
N GLN A 565 -0.38 30.32 -33.02
CA GLN A 565 -0.21 30.18 -34.50
C GLN A 565 -1.54 30.09 -35.25
N ALA A 566 -2.53 29.38 -34.71
CA ALA A 566 -3.87 29.36 -35.29
C ALA A 566 -4.56 30.71 -35.22
N GLY A 567 -4.37 31.49 -34.17
CA GLY A 567 -4.85 32.85 -34.04
C GLY A 567 -4.20 33.80 -35.06
N HIS A 568 -2.88 33.71 -35.23
CA HIS A 568 -2.17 34.48 -36.26
C HIS A 568 -2.68 34.15 -37.67
N GLN A 569 -2.97 32.88 -37.98
CA GLN A 569 -3.56 32.49 -39.24
C GLN A 569 -4.92 33.13 -39.47
N VAL A 570 -5.78 33.21 -38.42
CA VAL A 570 -7.09 33.89 -38.50
C VAL A 570 -6.92 35.38 -38.72
N ALA A 571 -5.99 36.05 -38.09
CA ALA A 571 -5.72 37.47 -38.25
C ALA A 571 -5.10 37.79 -39.62
N ASP A 572 -4.20 36.95 -40.11
CA ASP A 572 -3.61 37.08 -41.46
C ASP A 572 -4.63 36.89 -42.56
N ASP A 573 -5.59 35.98 -42.36
CA ASP A 573 -6.69 35.78 -43.34
C ASP A 573 -7.57 37.05 -43.46
N ILE A 574 -7.92 37.72 -42.35
CA ILE A 574 -8.59 39.02 -42.37
C ILE A 574 -7.76 40.05 -43.10
N SER A 575 -6.43 40.10 -42.82
CA SER A 575 -5.54 41.04 -43.51
C SER A 575 -5.48 40.77 -45.01
N ASN A 576 -5.53 39.51 -45.45
CA ASN A 576 -5.60 39.13 -46.85
C ASN A 576 -6.94 39.51 -47.49
N HIS A 577 -8.05 39.32 -46.77
CA HIS A 577 -9.36 39.82 -47.20
C HIS A 577 -9.35 41.33 -47.37
N MET A 578 -8.80 42.08 -46.40
CA MET A 578 -8.68 43.54 -46.51
C MET A 578 -7.82 43.99 -47.71
N ASN A 579 -6.75 43.21 -48.04
CA ASN A 579 -5.99 43.47 -49.29
C ASN A 579 -6.86 43.35 -50.53
N GLN A 580 -7.76 42.36 -50.56
CA GLN A 580 -8.69 42.21 -51.72
C GLN A 580 -9.67 43.37 -51.79
N VAL A 581 -10.22 43.82 -50.66
CA VAL A 581 -11.09 44.98 -50.56
C VAL A 581 -10.35 46.24 -51.04
N HIS A 582 -9.10 46.47 -50.56
CA HIS A 582 -8.31 47.62 -51.03
C HIS A 582 -8.00 47.56 -52.50
N LEU A 583 -7.71 46.42 -53.07
CA LEU A 583 -7.47 46.23 -54.50
C LEU A 583 -8.74 46.50 -55.32
N ALA A 584 -9.88 45.96 -54.87
CA ALA A 584 -11.17 46.18 -55.53
C ALA A 584 -11.57 47.69 -55.56
N ASN A 585 -11.33 48.37 -54.44
CA ASN A 585 -11.54 49.79 -54.32
C ASN A 585 -10.65 50.61 -55.30
N LEU A 586 -9.36 50.27 -55.36
CA LEU A 586 -8.40 50.94 -56.26
C LEU A 586 -8.74 50.76 -57.74
N LEU A 587 -9.33 49.61 -58.16
CA LEU A 587 -9.72 49.31 -59.47
C LEU A 587 -11.15 49.77 -59.81
N GLY A 588 -11.82 50.43 -58.83
CA GLY A 588 -13.20 50.94 -59.04
C GLY A 588 -14.23 49.81 -59.16
N GLN A 589 -13.93 48.62 -58.64
CA GLN A 589 -14.80 47.42 -58.75
C GLN A 589 -15.74 47.30 -57.54
N GLN A 590 -15.44 47.94 -56.41
CA GLN A 590 -16.29 47.95 -55.25
C GLN A 590 -17.12 49.22 -55.22
N GLN A 591 -18.43 49.11 -55.02
CA GLN A 591 -19.35 50.22 -54.75
C GLN A 591 -19.67 50.28 -53.29
N ASP A 592 -20.28 51.35 -52.82
CA ASP A 592 -20.81 51.41 -51.46
C ASP A 592 -21.79 50.27 -51.22
N GLY A 593 -21.56 49.45 -50.20
CA GLY A 593 -22.44 48.32 -49.96
C GLY A 593 -21.83 47.25 -49.05
N ALA A 594 -22.59 46.19 -48.85
CA ALA A 594 -22.22 45.05 -48.08
C ALA A 594 -21.48 43.99 -48.91
N GLN A 595 -20.54 43.32 -48.32
CA GLN A 595 -19.86 42.16 -48.84
C GLN A 595 -19.93 41.01 -47.81
N VAL A 596 -20.14 39.80 -48.32
CA VAL A 596 -19.99 38.56 -47.54
C VAL A 596 -18.83 37.76 -48.10
N TRP A 597 -18.02 37.17 -47.22
CA TRP A 597 -16.86 36.41 -47.64
C TRP A 597 -16.68 35.16 -46.77
N GLY A 598 -15.89 34.18 -47.23
CA GLY A 598 -15.54 33.01 -46.49
C GLY A 598 -14.34 32.30 -47.08
N ASP A 599 -13.46 31.86 -46.21
CA ASP A 599 -12.17 31.24 -46.51
C ASP A 599 -12.00 29.93 -45.77
N PHE A 600 -11.32 28.99 -46.40
CA PHE A 600 -10.80 27.77 -45.83
C PHE A 600 -9.34 28.01 -45.43
N LEU A 601 -8.98 27.57 -44.21
CA LEU A 601 -7.66 27.72 -43.62
C LEU A 601 -6.98 26.37 -43.44
N TYR A 602 -5.74 26.27 -43.89
CA TYR A 602 -4.91 25.11 -43.67
C TYR A 602 -3.46 25.54 -43.39
N GLN A 603 -2.83 24.97 -42.32
CA GLN A 603 -1.43 25.18 -42.01
C GLN A 603 -0.82 23.86 -41.58
N ASN A 604 0.43 23.61 -41.98
CA ASN A 604 1.21 22.45 -41.54
C ASN A 604 2.64 22.93 -41.33
N GLY A 605 3.13 22.77 -40.12
CA GLY A 605 4.48 23.23 -39.75
C GLY A 605 5.10 22.32 -38.70
N ASN A 606 6.43 22.39 -38.67
CA ASN A 606 7.26 21.89 -37.56
C ASN A 606 7.77 23.13 -36.83
N PHE A 607 7.63 23.13 -35.52
CA PHE A 607 7.97 24.26 -34.66
C PHE A 607 8.99 23.83 -33.63
N SER A 608 9.94 24.67 -33.33
CA SER A 608 11.05 24.40 -32.43
C SER A 608 11.25 25.62 -31.53
N ASN A 609 10.36 25.79 -30.58
CA ASN A 609 10.45 26.82 -29.55
C ASN A 609 10.99 26.18 -28.25
N ASP A 610 10.24 26.28 -27.15
CA ASP A 610 10.59 25.58 -25.89
C ASP A 610 10.46 24.06 -26.04
N VAL A 611 9.67 23.61 -27.00
CA VAL A 611 9.39 22.19 -27.30
C VAL A 611 9.34 22.00 -28.82
N ASP A 612 9.92 20.91 -29.31
CA ASP A 612 9.85 20.52 -30.70
C ASP A 612 8.53 19.81 -30.99
N TYR A 613 7.73 20.36 -31.89
CA TYR A 613 6.44 19.74 -32.22
C TYR A 613 6.05 19.98 -33.69
N LYS A 614 5.14 19.15 -34.16
CA LYS A 614 4.44 19.31 -35.43
C LYS A 614 3.01 19.71 -35.21
N SER A 615 2.53 20.74 -35.93
CA SER A 615 1.13 21.15 -35.92
C SER A 615 0.51 21.08 -37.29
N ILE A 616 -0.72 20.59 -37.35
CA ILE A 616 -1.60 20.66 -38.54
C ILE A 616 -2.88 21.34 -38.14
N THR A 617 -3.03 22.58 -38.59
CA THR A 617 -4.22 23.40 -38.35
C THR A 617 -5.14 23.38 -39.55
N GLN A 618 -6.42 23.18 -39.31
CA GLN A 618 -7.49 23.24 -40.31
C GLN A 618 -8.61 24.11 -39.76
N GLY A 619 -9.23 24.91 -40.64
CA GLY A 619 -10.29 25.79 -40.20
C GLY A 619 -11.07 26.41 -41.34
N ALA A 620 -12.03 27.22 -40.99
CA ALA A 620 -12.74 28.08 -41.88
C ALA A 620 -13.08 29.40 -41.17
N GLN A 621 -13.06 30.46 -41.94
CA GLN A 621 -13.41 31.80 -41.52
C GLN A 621 -14.42 32.43 -42.46
N GLY A 622 -15.30 33.27 -41.96
CA GLY A 622 -16.23 34.00 -42.80
C GLY A 622 -16.76 35.25 -42.15
N GLY A 623 -17.05 36.25 -42.93
CA GLY A 623 -17.44 37.55 -42.40
C GLY A 623 -18.38 38.36 -43.31
N VAL A 624 -18.77 39.46 -42.74
CA VAL A 624 -19.57 40.49 -43.44
C VAL A 624 -18.92 41.83 -43.17
N ASP A 625 -18.72 42.63 -44.20
CA ASP A 625 -18.29 44.02 -44.09
C ASP A 625 -19.11 44.97 -44.93
N TRP A 626 -18.91 46.24 -44.67
CA TRP A 626 -19.50 47.36 -45.40
C TRP A 626 -18.41 48.34 -45.80
N THR A 627 -18.36 48.63 -47.10
CA THR A 627 -17.49 49.67 -47.64
C THR A 627 -18.30 50.94 -47.98
N ALA A 628 -17.76 52.09 -47.61
CA ALA A 628 -18.29 53.39 -47.94
C ALA A 628 -17.17 54.27 -48.52
N HIS A 629 -17.51 55.01 -49.66
CA HIS A 629 -16.60 55.96 -50.24
C HIS A 629 -16.90 57.36 -49.72
N MET A 630 -15.88 58.12 -49.43
CA MET A 630 -15.96 59.52 -48.99
C MET A 630 -16.01 60.45 -50.22
N ASP A 631 -16.41 61.71 -50.03
CA ASP A 631 -16.45 62.70 -51.09
C ASP A 631 -15.11 62.96 -51.81
N ASN A 632 -14.00 62.70 -51.11
CA ASN A 632 -12.63 62.81 -51.65
C ASN A 632 -12.19 61.54 -52.42
N GLY A 633 -13.02 60.51 -52.49
CA GLY A 633 -12.75 59.23 -53.10
C GLY A 633 -12.07 58.21 -52.25
N ASP A 634 -11.67 58.57 -51.02
CA ASP A 634 -11.11 57.61 -50.02
C ASP A 634 -12.20 56.61 -49.64
N SER A 635 -11.81 55.36 -49.29
CA SER A 635 -12.73 54.34 -48.83
C SER A 635 -12.47 53.93 -47.35
N VAL A 636 -13.51 53.59 -46.61
CA VAL A 636 -13.50 53.04 -45.31
C VAL A 636 -14.33 51.75 -45.31
N THR A 637 -13.75 50.67 -44.80
CA THR A 637 -14.39 49.39 -44.65
C THR A 637 -14.41 48.99 -43.18
N GLY A 638 -15.52 48.42 -42.73
CA GLY A 638 -15.63 47.83 -41.38
C GLY A 638 -16.47 46.58 -41.39
N GLY A 639 -16.07 45.57 -40.64
CA GLY A 639 -16.72 44.25 -40.67
C GLY A 639 -16.55 43.43 -39.40
N ILE A 640 -17.25 42.34 -39.41
CA ILE A 640 -17.16 41.30 -38.37
C ILE A 640 -16.93 39.93 -39.06
N ALA A 641 -16.18 39.04 -38.37
CA ALA A 641 -15.94 37.69 -38.89
C ALA A 641 -16.06 36.67 -37.75
N LEU A 642 -16.38 35.46 -38.13
CA LEU A 642 -16.36 34.28 -37.29
C LEU A 642 -15.41 33.25 -37.92
N ALA A 643 -14.62 32.57 -37.05
CA ALA A 643 -13.77 31.50 -37.51
C ALA A 643 -13.81 30.32 -36.53
N TRP A 644 -13.51 29.17 -37.06
CA TRP A 644 -13.20 28.00 -36.25
C TRP A 644 -11.91 27.36 -36.76
N THR A 645 -11.09 26.85 -35.80
CA THR A 645 -9.88 26.10 -36.13
C THR A 645 -9.77 24.83 -35.30
N ARG A 646 -9.03 23.88 -35.86
CA ARG A 646 -8.58 22.69 -35.12
C ARG A 646 -7.13 22.45 -35.48
N SER A 647 -6.27 22.52 -34.48
CA SER A 647 -4.87 22.16 -34.59
C SER A 647 -4.65 20.77 -33.99
N ARG A 648 -3.97 19.90 -34.72
CA ARG A 648 -3.43 18.64 -34.20
C ARG A 648 -1.96 18.86 -33.97
N VAL A 649 -1.57 18.68 -32.70
CA VAL A 649 -0.23 18.94 -32.18
C VAL A 649 0.37 17.62 -31.77
N GLN A 650 1.55 17.30 -32.25
CA GLN A 650 2.22 16.04 -31.89
C GLN A 650 3.71 16.26 -31.77
N ASP A 651 4.31 15.50 -30.86
CA ASP A 651 5.75 15.41 -30.70
C ASP A 651 6.45 14.99 -32.00
N THR A 652 7.64 15.52 -32.23
CA THR A 652 8.53 15.13 -33.33
C THR A 652 9.59 14.11 -32.94
N SER A 653 9.74 13.82 -31.64
CA SER A 653 10.70 12.85 -31.13
C SER A 653 10.21 11.41 -31.36
N ASP A 654 11.12 10.49 -31.61
CA ASP A 654 10.85 9.06 -31.76
C ASP A 654 10.88 8.34 -30.39
N GLY A 655 10.76 9.06 -29.26
CA GLY A 655 10.84 8.53 -27.92
C GLY A 655 9.60 7.72 -27.46
N VAL A 656 9.74 7.04 -26.34
CA VAL A 656 8.64 6.32 -25.66
C VAL A 656 7.66 7.33 -25.10
N ASP A 657 8.17 8.47 -24.67
CA ASP A 657 7.42 9.63 -24.23
C ASP A 657 6.95 10.41 -25.45
N SER A 658 5.68 10.63 -25.57
CA SER A 658 5.10 11.35 -26.70
C SER A 658 3.77 11.97 -26.35
N PHE A 659 3.46 13.10 -26.99
CA PHE A 659 2.14 13.73 -26.90
C PHE A 659 1.44 13.81 -28.26
N LYS A 660 0.10 13.76 -28.22
CA LYS A 660 -0.79 13.97 -29.38
C LYS A 660 -2.00 14.76 -28.93
N ASP A 661 -1.93 16.05 -29.11
CA ASP A 661 -2.91 16.97 -28.59
C ASP A 661 -3.82 17.53 -29.69
N SER A 662 -4.92 18.11 -29.30
CA SER A 662 -5.80 18.86 -30.20
C SER A 662 -6.19 20.16 -29.54
N VAL A 663 -6.03 21.24 -30.26
CA VAL A 663 -6.47 22.58 -29.87
C VAL A 663 -7.61 23.00 -30.77
N TYR A 664 -8.72 23.41 -30.19
CA TYR A 664 -9.90 23.89 -30.90
C TYR A 664 -10.09 25.36 -30.55
N GLY A 665 -10.32 26.21 -31.57
CA GLY A 665 -10.61 27.62 -31.40
C GLY A 665 -11.88 28.04 -32.12
N ASN A 666 -12.72 28.82 -31.43
CA ASN A 666 -13.83 29.55 -32.06
C ASN A 666 -13.54 31.04 -31.89
N TYR A 667 -13.44 31.74 -33.01
CA TYR A 667 -13.01 33.13 -33.03
C TYR A 667 -14.13 34.08 -33.38
N TYR A 668 -14.16 35.24 -32.77
CA TYR A 668 -15.06 36.34 -32.97
C TYR A 668 -14.21 37.58 -33.25
N SER A 669 -14.27 38.09 -34.48
CA SER A 669 -13.39 39.14 -34.92
C SER A 669 -14.14 40.41 -35.33
N VAL A 670 -13.55 41.58 -35.06
CA VAL A 670 -13.93 42.84 -35.64
C VAL A 670 -12.75 43.39 -36.43
N TYR A 671 -12.98 43.98 -37.56
CA TYR A 671 -11.92 44.51 -38.41
C TYR A 671 -12.35 45.74 -39.18
N GLY A 672 -11.38 46.46 -39.67
CA GLY A 672 -11.65 47.58 -40.56
C GLY A 672 -10.40 48.22 -41.14
N GLY A 673 -10.59 49.06 -42.10
CA GLY A 673 -9.49 49.76 -42.74
C GLY A 673 -9.92 51.02 -43.47
N TRP A 674 -8.92 51.82 -43.77
CA TRP A 674 -9.01 53.05 -44.55
C TRP A 674 -8.04 53.00 -45.72
N GLN A 675 -8.42 53.46 -46.85
CA GLN A 675 -7.59 53.58 -48.02
C GLN A 675 -7.76 54.89 -48.73
N GLN A 676 -6.66 55.51 -49.05
CA GLN A 676 -6.60 56.77 -49.76
C GLN A 676 -6.83 56.56 -51.28
N ALA A 677 -7.71 57.31 -51.88
CA ALA A 677 -7.91 57.33 -53.34
C ALA A 677 -6.68 57.82 -54.09
N LEU A 678 -6.37 57.26 -55.20
CA LEU A 678 -5.22 57.67 -56.00
C LEU A 678 -5.41 59.08 -56.61
N ASN A 679 -6.64 59.42 -56.99
CA ASN A 679 -6.99 60.77 -57.50
C ASN A 679 -6.02 61.28 -58.60
N GLY A 680 -5.62 60.41 -59.52
CA GLY A 680 -4.66 60.73 -60.57
C GLY A 680 -3.17 60.69 -60.13
N LYS A 681 -2.88 60.38 -58.94
CA LYS A 681 -1.51 60.12 -58.42
C LYS A 681 -1.18 58.65 -58.66
N SER A 682 0.11 58.33 -58.71
CA SER A 682 0.60 56.95 -58.78
C SER A 682 0.71 56.26 -57.43
N TRP A 683 0.33 56.92 -56.35
CA TRP A 683 0.43 56.35 -54.98
C TRP A 683 -0.66 56.87 -54.03
N GLY A 684 -1.02 56.06 -53.01
CA GLY A 684 -1.95 56.36 -51.94
C GLY A 684 -1.65 55.52 -50.74
N MET A 685 -2.01 55.97 -49.53
CA MET A 685 -1.79 55.25 -48.28
C MET A 685 -2.97 54.31 -47.95
N PHE A 686 -2.69 53.31 -47.14
CA PHE A 686 -3.73 52.49 -46.53
C PHE A 686 -3.35 52.11 -45.09
N ALA A 687 -4.36 51.83 -44.31
CA ALA A 687 -4.22 51.26 -42.96
C ALA A 687 -5.42 50.36 -42.68
N ASP A 688 -5.17 49.21 -42.15
CA ASP A 688 -6.18 48.27 -41.66
C ASP A 688 -5.78 47.60 -40.38
N GLY A 689 -6.75 46.99 -39.70
CA GLY A 689 -6.50 46.27 -38.50
C GLY A 689 -7.66 45.35 -38.07
N SER A 690 -7.36 44.40 -37.22
CA SER A 690 -8.32 43.45 -36.66
C SER A 690 -8.09 43.23 -35.18
N PHE A 691 -9.15 42.85 -34.51
CA PHE A 691 -9.13 42.35 -33.16
C PHE A 691 -10.00 41.10 -33.12
N SER A 692 -9.44 40.01 -32.59
CA SER A 692 -10.11 38.74 -32.48
C SER A 692 -10.08 38.22 -31.05
N TYR A 693 -11.19 37.70 -30.57
CA TYR A 693 -11.31 36.91 -29.37
C TYR A 693 -11.54 35.46 -29.75
N GLY A 694 -10.72 34.54 -29.26
CA GLY A 694 -10.82 33.11 -29.42
C GLY A 694 -11.25 32.41 -28.13
N ASP A 695 -12.32 31.62 -28.21
CA ASP A 695 -12.71 30.67 -27.17
C ASP A 695 -12.02 29.36 -27.50
N MET A 696 -11.07 28.95 -26.63
CA MET A 696 -10.13 27.89 -26.87
C MET A 696 -10.43 26.67 -26.00
N ARG A 697 -10.23 25.47 -26.58
CA ARG A 697 -10.26 24.21 -25.85
C ARG A 697 -9.03 23.39 -26.21
N TYR A 698 -8.32 22.99 -25.17
CA TYR A 698 -7.14 22.12 -25.24
C TYR A 698 -7.53 20.73 -24.82
N THR A 699 -7.20 19.73 -25.63
CA THR A 699 -7.33 18.32 -25.29
C THR A 699 -5.96 17.69 -25.39
N LEU A 700 -5.44 17.31 -24.23
CA LEU A 700 -4.10 16.80 -24.06
C LEU A 700 -4.15 15.27 -23.98
N SER A 701 -3.25 14.61 -24.69
CA SER A 701 -3.10 13.17 -24.64
C SER A 701 -1.61 12.84 -24.78
N ALA A 702 -1.03 12.37 -23.71
CA ALA A 702 0.39 12.06 -23.64
C ALA A 702 0.63 10.64 -23.13
N ASN A 703 1.74 10.04 -23.54
CA ASN A 703 2.31 8.86 -22.88
C ASN A 703 3.59 9.28 -22.20
N ASN A 704 3.71 8.93 -20.94
CA ASN A 704 4.89 9.29 -20.14
C ASN A 704 5.45 8.07 -19.42
N VAL A 705 6.75 8.10 -19.09
CA VAL A 705 7.38 7.05 -18.28
C VAL A 705 6.74 7.05 -16.89
N THR A 706 6.33 5.89 -16.39
CA THR A 706 5.76 5.79 -15.04
C THR A 706 6.83 5.92 -13.97
N GLY A 707 6.54 6.67 -12.93
CA GLY A 707 7.47 7.04 -11.87
C GLY A 707 8.13 5.91 -11.08
N ASN A 708 7.68 4.65 -11.21
CA ASN A 708 8.16 3.55 -10.39
C ASN A 708 8.53 2.27 -11.16
N THR A 709 8.38 2.22 -12.47
CA THR A 709 8.61 1.00 -13.25
C THR A 709 9.25 1.32 -14.59
N SER A 710 10.49 0.94 -14.75
CA SER A 710 11.27 1.08 -15.98
C SER A 710 10.54 0.53 -17.20
N GLY A 711 10.43 1.34 -18.25
CA GLY A 711 9.88 0.95 -19.55
C GLY A 711 8.35 0.80 -19.60
N MET A 712 7.62 1.12 -18.56
CA MET A 712 6.18 1.28 -18.62
C MET A 712 5.81 2.73 -18.91
N THR A 713 4.87 2.95 -19.82
CA THR A 713 4.31 4.26 -20.10
C THR A 713 2.87 4.32 -19.60
N GLU A 714 2.51 5.43 -18.99
CA GLU A 714 1.13 5.72 -18.62
C GLU A 714 0.50 6.68 -19.63
N ALA A 715 -0.74 6.41 -20.01
CA ALA A 715 -1.51 7.33 -20.84
C ALA A 715 -2.11 8.43 -19.98
N LEU A 716 -1.61 9.65 -20.16
CA LEU A 716 -2.07 10.84 -19.47
C LEU A 716 -3.06 11.59 -20.36
N ASN A 717 -4.21 11.89 -19.83
CA ASN A 717 -5.24 12.60 -20.57
C ASN A 717 -5.79 13.75 -19.72
N GLY A 718 -5.83 14.92 -20.33
CA GLY A 718 -6.38 16.11 -19.72
C GLY A 718 -7.15 16.96 -20.71
N SER A 719 -8.01 17.81 -20.25
CA SER A 719 -8.62 18.85 -21.09
C SER A 719 -8.86 20.12 -20.29
N THR A 720 -8.62 21.23 -20.91
CA THR A 720 -8.89 22.54 -20.32
C THR A 720 -9.43 23.50 -21.36
N ASP A 721 -10.18 24.46 -20.90
CA ASP A 721 -10.64 25.58 -21.71
C ASP A 721 -9.69 26.79 -21.50
N GLY A 722 -9.69 27.71 -22.45
CA GLY A 722 -8.88 28.91 -22.37
C GLY A 722 -9.39 29.97 -23.29
N ASN A 723 -8.65 31.03 -23.45
CA ASN A 723 -8.99 32.09 -24.38
C ASN A 723 -7.75 32.68 -25.06
N LEU A 724 -7.98 33.25 -26.23
CA LEU A 724 -6.96 33.93 -26.98
C LEU A 724 -7.47 35.32 -27.35
N TYR A 725 -6.61 36.30 -27.22
CA TYR A 725 -6.83 37.64 -27.77
C TYR A 725 -5.74 37.93 -28.76
N ILE A 726 -6.09 38.49 -29.92
CA ILE A 726 -5.14 38.90 -30.95
C ILE A 726 -5.58 40.21 -31.57
N ALA A 727 -4.66 41.15 -31.62
CA ALA A 727 -4.83 42.42 -32.30
C ALA A 727 -3.74 42.58 -33.35
N GLN A 728 -4.10 42.95 -34.57
CA GLN A 728 -3.14 43.18 -35.63
C GLN A 728 -3.47 44.50 -36.35
N ALA A 729 -2.45 45.27 -36.62
CA ALA A 729 -2.56 46.49 -37.43
C ALA A 729 -1.53 46.44 -38.55
N ARG A 730 -1.93 46.93 -39.71
CA ARG A 730 -1.08 47.05 -40.89
C ARG A 730 -1.26 48.44 -41.51
N THR A 731 -0.15 49.02 -41.98
CA THR A 731 -0.17 50.26 -42.73
C THR A 731 0.84 50.24 -43.86
N GLY A 732 0.53 50.88 -44.95
CA GLY A 732 1.41 50.87 -46.10
C GLY A 732 1.06 51.89 -47.19
N VAL A 733 1.71 51.70 -48.32
CA VAL A 733 1.53 52.56 -49.48
C VAL A 733 1.19 51.70 -50.71
N ASN A 734 0.14 52.08 -51.41
CA ASN A 734 -0.24 51.52 -52.70
C ASN A 734 0.48 52.33 -53.80
N VAL A 735 1.38 51.72 -54.57
CA VAL A 735 2.10 52.31 -55.64
C VAL A 735 1.68 51.66 -56.96
N LEU A 736 0.96 52.38 -57.81
CA LEU A 736 0.54 51.89 -59.11
C LEU A 736 1.70 52.03 -60.10
N LEU A 737 2.17 50.91 -60.62
CA LEU A 737 3.22 50.81 -61.63
C LEU A 737 2.59 50.69 -63.03
N PRO A 738 3.36 50.95 -64.10
CA PRO A 738 2.88 50.76 -65.50
C PRO A 738 2.39 49.30 -65.71
N GLY A 739 1.28 49.11 -66.45
CA GLY A 739 0.75 47.79 -66.74
C GLY A 739 -0.17 47.20 -65.61
N GLU A 740 -0.86 48.10 -64.93
CA GLU A 740 -1.87 47.75 -63.87
C GLU A 740 -1.28 46.84 -62.81
N THR A 741 -0.02 47.07 -62.44
CA THR A 741 0.70 46.39 -61.42
C THR A 741 0.77 47.25 -60.17
N LEU A 742 0.35 46.71 -59.02
CA LEU A 742 0.32 47.38 -57.73
C LEU A 742 1.47 46.86 -56.85
N LEU A 743 2.34 47.73 -56.39
CA LEU A 743 3.36 47.44 -55.43
C LEU A 743 2.93 48.03 -54.04
N GLN A 744 2.93 47.20 -53.01
CA GLN A 744 2.44 47.55 -51.71
C GLN A 744 3.53 47.28 -50.64
N PRO A 745 4.48 48.17 -50.36
CA PRO A 745 5.28 48.10 -49.18
C PRO A 745 4.40 48.41 -47.96
N TYR A 746 4.57 47.59 -46.88
CA TYR A 746 3.79 47.75 -45.67
C TYR A 746 4.58 47.38 -44.43
N ALA A 747 4.09 47.85 -43.27
CA ALA A 747 4.54 47.42 -41.95
C ALA A 747 3.38 46.86 -41.14
N THR A 748 3.67 45.87 -40.29
CA THR A 748 2.71 45.23 -39.40
C THR A 748 3.12 45.42 -37.94
N LEU A 749 2.15 45.47 -37.06
CA LEU A 749 2.30 45.42 -35.62
C LEU A 749 1.17 44.55 -35.07
N GLY A 750 1.53 43.56 -34.23
CA GLY A 750 0.57 42.68 -33.64
C GLY A 750 0.82 42.55 -32.12
N TRP A 751 -0.20 42.19 -31.41
CA TRP A 751 -0.20 41.78 -30.03
C TRP A 751 -1.17 40.60 -29.87
N ASP A 752 -0.74 39.59 -29.10
CA ASP A 752 -1.57 38.47 -28.74
C ASP A 752 -1.39 38.08 -27.28
N GLN A 753 -2.36 37.36 -26.77
CA GLN A 753 -2.33 36.71 -25.49
C GLN A 753 -3.14 35.43 -25.55
N THR A 754 -2.48 34.32 -25.27
CA THR A 754 -3.06 32.98 -25.21
C THR A 754 -3.09 32.50 -23.78
N LYS A 755 -4.20 31.91 -23.34
CA LYS A 755 -4.36 31.35 -21.98
C LYS A 755 -4.93 29.96 -22.05
N ALA A 756 -4.46 29.11 -21.12
CA ALA A 756 -5.07 27.85 -20.72
C ALA A 756 -5.39 27.88 -19.24
N ASN A 757 -6.60 27.49 -18.85
CA ASN A 757 -6.98 27.40 -17.44
C ASN A 757 -6.30 26.21 -16.79
N GLY A 758 -6.12 26.27 -15.47
CA GLY A 758 -5.56 25.18 -14.68
C GLY A 758 -6.42 23.90 -14.76
N PHE A 759 -5.76 22.76 -14.76
CA PHE A 759 -6.39 21.44 -14.75
C PHE A 759 -5.45 20.43 -14.08
N SER A 760 -5.89 19.20 -13.93
CA SER A 760 -5.03 18.10 -13.45
C SER A 760 -5.25 16.87 -14.31
N ASP A 761 -4.20 16.15 -14.58
CA ASP A 761 -4.24 14.77 -15.04
C ASP A 761 -3.96 13.79 -13.87
N SER A 762 -3.58 12.55 -14.14
CA SER A 762 -3.29 11.55 -13.10
C SER A 762 -2.00 11.82 -12.34
N GLU A 763 -1.06 12.58 -12.91
CA GLU A 763 0.30 12.75 -12.38
C GLU A 763 0.58 14.19 -11.90
N VAL A 764 0.07 15.18 -12.60
CA VAL A 764 0.45 16.58 -12.41
C VAL A 764 -0.76 17.51 -12.31
N THR A 765 -0.61 18.54 -11.51
CA THR A 765 -1.53 19.68 -11.51
C THR A 765 -0.90 20.84 -12.27
N PHE A 766 -1.58 21.28 -13.31
CA PHE A 766 -1.26 22.46 -14.10
C PHE A 766 -2.01 23.64 -13.51
N ALA A 767 -1.30 24.73 -13.28
CA ALA A 767 -1.92 25.99 -12.93
C ALA A 767 -2.36 26.75 -14.20
N ASP A 768 -3.08 27.85 -14.03
CA ASP A 768 -3.38 28.74 -15.14
C ASP A 768 -2.08 29.17 -15.81
N SER A 769 -2.02 29.00 -17.14
CA SER A 769 -0.84 29.30 -17.94
C SER A 769 -1.19 30.31 -19.03
N GLN A 770 -0.26 31.22 -19.31
CA GLN A 770 -0.46 32.27 -20.31
C GLN A 770 0.84 32.56 -21.06
N VAL A 771 0.69 32.88 -22.35
CA VAL A 771 1.73 33.43 -23.19
C VAL A 771 1.21 34.71 -23.79
N SER A 772 1.98 35.80 -23.76
CA SER A 772 1.63 37.05 -24.41
C SER A 772 2.81 37.58 -25.20
N SER A 773 2.58 38.01 -26.41
CA SER A 773 3.65 38.48 -27.26
C SER A 773 3.27 39.74 -28.03
N TRP A 774 4.29 40.47 -28.40
CA TRP A 774 4.22 41.50 -29.43
C TRP A 774 5.00 41.03 -30.63
N ASN A 775 4.45 41.25 -31.81
CA ASN A 775 5.15 41.00 -33.06
C ASN A 775 5.15 42.23 -33.94
N GLY A 776 6.17 42.38 -34.73
CA GLY A 776 6.29 43.49 -35.66
C GLY A 776 7.02 43.06 -36.92
N GLY A 777 6.62 43.64 -38.06
CA GLY A 777 7.20 43.22 -39.31
C GLY A 777 7.10 44.29 -40.41
N ALA A 778 7.78 43.97 -41.53
CA ALA A 778 7.70 44.77 -42.74
C ALA A 778 7.68 43.83 -43.94
N GLY A 779 6.90 44.17 -44.93
CA GLY A 779 6.73 43.37 -46.13
C GLY A 779 6.49 44.18 -47.42
N VAL A 780 6.50 43.45 -48.49
CA VAL A 780 6.17 43.99 -49.80
C VAL A 780 5.31 43.01 -50.57
N ARG A 781 4.20 43.45 -51.08
CA ARG A 781 3.32 42.70 -51.94
C ARG A 781 3.32 43.28 -53.34
N LEU A 782 3.38 42.46 -54.35
CA LEU A 782 3.25 42.79 -55.75
C LEU A 782 2.05 42.04 -56.31
N THR A 783 1.06 42.80 -56.84
CA THR A 783 -0.14 42.29 -57.51
C THR A 783 -0.20 42.83 -58.92
N THR A 784 -0.42 42.04 -59.91
CA THR A 784 -0.62 42.47 -61.29
C THR A 784 -1.95 42.00 -61.81
N THR A 785 -2.58 42.86 -62.73
CA THR A 785 -3.82 42.50 -63.33
C THR A 785 -3.52 41.88 -64.70
N LEU A 786 -3.94 40.64 -64.90
CA LEU A 786 -3.90 40.01 -66.21
C LEU A 786 -5.18 40.37 -66.94
N THR A 787 -5.07 41.26 -67.96
CA THR A 787 -6.20 41.76 -68.72
C THR A 787 -6.85 40.68 -69.54
N ASP A 788 -8.15 40.49 -69.28
CA ASP A 788 -9.22 40.20 -70.25
C ASP A 788 -9.14 38.89 -71.01
N LEU A 789 -9.39 37.77 -70.31
CA LEU A 789 -9.84 36.57 -71.02
C LEU A 789 -11.30 36.68 -71.46
N ASN A 790 -12.07 37.56 -70.89
CA ASN A 790 -13.43 38.00 -71.25
C ASN A 790 -13.76 39.22 -70.35
N LYS A 791 -14.46 40.27 -70.90
CA LYS A 791 -14.80 41.48 -70.14
C LYS A 791 -15.49 41.30 -68.76
N ASN A 792 -15.77 40.08 -68.39
CA ASN A 792 -16.43 39.71 -67.12
C ASN A 792 -15.54 38.98 -66.11
N VAL A 793 -14.25 38.68 -66.38
CA VAL A 793 -13.33 37.97 -65.45
C VAL A 793 -11.99 38.69 -65.44
N GLN A 794 -11.61 39.15 -64.29
CA GLN A 794 -10.27 39.70 -64.04
C GLN A 794 -9.50 38.72 -63.17
N VAL A 795 -8.26 38.40 -63.49
CA VAL A 795 -7.36 37.53 -62.77
C VAL A 795 -6.15 38.34 -62.30
N MET A 796 -5.87 38.30 -61.00
CA MET A 796 -4.87 39.11 -60.34
C MET A 796 -3.92 38.21 -59.51
N PRO A 797 -2.87 37.68 -60.16
CA PRO A 797 -1.82 36.99 -59.42
C PRO A 797 -1.03 37.98 -58.55
N TRP A 798 -0.60 37.47 -57.41
CA TRP A 798 0.19 38.25 -56.45
C TRP A 798 1.33 37.42 -55.87
N ILE A 799 2.37 38.08 -55.40
CA ILE A 799 3.46 37.58 -54.57
C ILE A 799 3.62 38.49 -53.38
N ASP A 800 4.01 37.90 -52.24
CA ASP A 800 4.21 38.62 -51.00
C ASP A 800 5.51 38.15 -50.35
N ALA A 801 6.25 39.04 -49.73
CA ALA A 801 7.42 38.73 -48.95
C ALA A 801 7.45 39.63 -47.73
N ARG A 802 7.47 39.06 -46.53
CA ARG A 802 7.54 39.84 -45.31
C ARG A 802 8.58 39.23 -44.34
N PHE A 803 9.19 40.04 -43.54
CA PHE A 803 9.94 39.71 -42.38
C PHE A 803 9.11 40.06 -41.13
N GLN A 804 8.99 39.15 -40.21
CA GLN A 804 8.28 39.32 -38.96
C GLN A 804 9.19 38.89 -37.79
N LYS A 805 9.17 39.67 -36.73
CA LYS A 805 9.88 39.33 -35.49
C LYS A 805 8.90 39.41 -34.34
N GLU A 806 8.97 38.37 -33.53
CA GLU A 806 8.21 38.28 -32.30
C GLU A 806 9.11 38.64 -31.11
N PHE A 807 8.56 39.26 -30.11
CA PHE A 807 9.17 39.53 -28.84
C PHE A 807 8.10 39.33 -27.77
N SER A 808 8.32 38.32 -26.90
CA SER A 808 7.40 38.00 -25.82
C SER A 808 7.74 38.79 -24.59
N ASP A 809 6.73 39.38 -23.97
CA ASP A 809 6.86 40.22 -22.82
C ASP A 809 6.41 39.56 -21.51
N ASP A 810 5.50 38.55 -21.58
CA ASP A 810 4.87 37.97 -20.41
C ASP A 810 4.49 36.51 -20.67
N THR A 811 5.42 35.61 -20.42
CA THR A 811 5.20 34.16 -20.44
C THR A 811 5.14 33.64 -19.00
N ASP A 812 4.09 32.93 -18.65
CA ASP A 812 3.88 32.32 -17.33
C ASP A 812 3.24 30.94 -17.49
N ILE A 813 4.08 29.91 -17.69
CA ILE A 813 3.65 28.52 -17.87
C ILE A 813 4.03 27.74 -16.61
N LYS A 814 3.07 27.09 -15.96
CA LYS A 814 3.22 26.37 -14.70
C LYS A 814 2.65 24.98 -14.74
N ALA A 815 3.48 23.99 -14.43
CA ALA A 815 3.09 22.61 -14.27
C ALA A 815 3.92 21.98 -13.14
N ALA A 816 3.31 21.65 -12.02
CA ALA A 816 3.99 21.16 -10.81
C ALA A 816 5.18 22.08 -10.43
N ASP A 817 6.40 21.58 -10.54
CA ASP A 817 7.66 22.27 -10.26
C ASP A 817 8.27 23.00 -11.47
N TYR A 818 7.68 22.86 -12.65
CA TYR A 818 8.07 23.64 -13.83
C TYR A 818 7.44 25.02 -13.82
N HIS A 819 8.27 26.01 -14.04
CA HIS A 819 7.82 27.39 -14.18
C HIS A 819 8.69 28.09 -15.23
N ASN A 820 8.13 28.42 -16.39
CA ASN A 820 8.78 29.19 -17.45
C ASN A 820 8.22 30.60 -17.50
N THR A 821 9.11 31.56 -17.39
CA THR A 821 8.82 32.99 -17.58
C THR A 821 9.64 33.61 -18.72
N SER A 822 10.33 32.76 -19.48
CA SER A 822 11.16 33.24 -20.60
C SER A 822 10.28 33.50 -21.82
N GLY A 823 10.32 34.72 -22.30
CA GLY A 823 9.61 35.09 -23.52
C GLY A 823 10.31 34.61 -24.81
N HIS A 824 9.52 34.46 -25.85
CA HIS A 824 9.99 34.10 -27.18
C HIS A 824 10.53 35.33 -27.93
N ASN A 825 11.48 35.12 -28.81
CA ASN A 825 12.11 36.15 -29.60
C ASN A 825 12.35 35.66 -31.04
N ASN A 826 11.32 35.09 -31.63
CA ASN A 826 11.38 34.39 -32.88
C ASN A 826 11.37 35.36 -34.05
N ALA A 827 12.16 35.08 -35.08
CA ALA A 827 12.19 35.83 -36.30
C ALA A 827 11.98 34.92 -37.50
N MET A 828 11.07 35.33 -38.41
CA MET A 828 10.75 34.53 -39.59
C MET A 828 10.63 35.37 -40.82
N GLY A 829 11.00 34.80 -41.95
CA GLY A 829 10.66 35.28 -43.29
C GLY A 829 9.47 34.52 -43.82
N ILE A 830 8.44 35.20 -44.28
CA ILE A 830 7.25 34.62 -44.82
C ILE A 830 7.14 35.00 -46.29
N PHE A 831 6.99 34.00 -47.16
CA PHE A 831 6.84 34.19 -48.61
C PHE A 831 5.49 33.65 -49.06
N GLY A 832 4.72 34.48 -49.75
CA GLY A 832 3.41 34.11 -50.22
C GLY A 832 3.27 34.26 -51.74
N ALA A 833 2.43 33.45 -52.33
CA ALA A 833 1.97 33.62 -53.71
C ALA A 833 0.51 33.16 -53.85
N GLY A 834 -0.23 33.80 -54.71
CA GLY A 834 -1.63 33.45 -54.91
C GLY A 834 -2.28 34.15 -56.09
N ILE A 835 -3.56 33.92 -56.19
CA ILE A 835 -4.40 34.47 -57.29
C ILE A 835 -5.70 34.97 -56.67
N ASN A 836 -6.10 36.19 -57.05
CA ASN A 836 -7.46 36.70 -56.88
C ASN A 836 -8.14 36.72 -58.25
N ALA A 837 -9.38 36.28 -58.31
CA ALA A 837 -10.16 36.32 -59.56
C ALA A 837 -11.54 36.96 -59.28
N THR A 838 -11.87 38.06 -59.93
CA THR A 838 -13.21 38.71 -59.87
C THR A 838 -14.03 38.31 -61.07
N ILE A 839 -15.26 37.86 -60.88
CA ILE A 839 -16.17 37.36 -61.86
C ILE A 839 -17.46 38.24 -61.84
N ALA A 840 -17.83 38.78 -62.97
CA ALA A 840 -19.02 39.59 -63.07
C ALA A 840 -19.18 40.82 -62.16
N HIS A 841 -18.01 41.33 -61.66
CA HIS A 841 -17.85 42.47 -60.74
C HIS A 841 -18.28 42.19 -59.25
N ASN A 842 -19.11 41.21 -59.00
CA ASN A 842 -19.70 40.95 -57.67
C ASN A 842 -19.16 39.71 -56.97
N PHE A 843 -18.65 38.77 -57.73
CA PHE A 843 -18.15 37.51 -57.16
C PHE A 843 -16.64 37.40 -57.30
N SER A 844 -15.94 37.15 -56.19
CA SER A 844 -14.48 36.97 -56.20
C SER A 844 -14.10 35.62 -55.63
N LEU A 845 -13.05 35.02 -56.19
CA LEU A 845 -12.35 33.85 -55.69
C LEU A 845 -10.94 34.26 -55.32
N ASN A 846 -10.43 33.72 -54.20
CA ASN A 846 -9.06 33.92 -53.78
C ASN A 846 -8.37 32.59 -53.43
N THR A 847 -7.08 32.54 -53.63
CA THR A 847 -6.24 31.46 -53.13
C THR A 847 -4.84 32.00 -52.84
N GLY A 848 -4.23 31.51 -51.81
CA GLY A 848 -2.87 31.85 -51.43
C GLY A 848 -2.17 30.69 -50.77
N VAL A 849 -0.88 30.58 -51.02
CA VAL A 849 0.03 29.66 -50.33
C VAL A 849 1.15 30.50 -49.73
N TYR A 850 1.45 30.26 -48.46
CA TYR A 850 2.54 30.93 -47.75
C TYR A 850 3.50 29.88 -47.22
N VAL A 851 4.78 30.22 -47.18
CA VAL A 851 5.84 29.42 -46.61
C VAL A 851 6.63 30.28 -45.64
N GLY A 852 6.68 29.88 -44.39
CA GLY A 852 7.50 30.50 -43.32
C GLY A 852 8.82 29.76 -43.20
N THR A 853 9.90 30.49 -42.93
CA THR A 853 11.22 29.99 -42.63
C THR A 853 11.94 30.92 -41.65
N GLY A 854 12.67 30.38 -40.71
CA GLY A 854 13.39 31.18 -39.72
C GLY A 854 13.65 30.33 -38.47
N ASP A 855 13.28 30.86 -37.32
CA ASP A 855 13.36 30.10 -36.03
C ASP A 855 12.33 28.94 -35.99
N VAL A 856 11.40 28.91 -36.88
CA VAL A 856 10.48 27.80 -37.20
C VAL A 856 11.06 27.00 -38.37
N ASP A 857 11.22 25.71 -38.22
CA ASP A 857 11.92 24.88 -39.20
C ASP A 857 11.22 24.87 -40.57
N ASN A 858 9.94 24.61 -40.64
CA ASN A 858 9.17 24.60 -41.88
C ASN A 858 7.69 24.81 -41.58
N ASP A 859 7.14 25.91 -42.06
CA ASP A 859 5.72 26.18 -42.04
C ASP A 859 5.17 26.45 -43.44
N ALA A 860 4.03 25.83 -43.77
CA ALA A 860 3.31 26.07 -45.00
C ALA A 860 1.81 26.25 -44.70
N SER A 861 1.24 27.36 -45.21
CA SER A 861 -0.19 27.60 -45.08
C SER A 861 -0.85 27.81 -46.42
N VAL A 862 -2.11 27.41 -46.49
CA VAL A 862 -2.96 27.56 -47.68
C VAL A 862 -4.27 28.20 -47.27
N GLN A 863 -4.67 29.19 -48.02
CA GLN A 863 -5.96 29.86 -47.93
C GLN A 863 -6.70 29.75 -49.24
N ALA A 864 -7.98 29.49 -49.20
CA ALA A 864 -8.83 29.51 -50.39
C ALA A 864 -10.26 29.93 -50.04
N GLY A 865 -10.77 30.91 -50.72
CA GLY A 865 -12.05 31.46 -50.35
C GLY A 865 -12.80 32.16 -51.50
N MET A 866 -13.90 32.73 -51.13
CA MET A 866 -14.80 33.47 -52.02
C MET A 866 -15.44 34.65 -51.31
N SER A 867 -15.80 35.64 -52.10
CA SER A 867 -16.60 36.78 -51.61
C SER A 867 -17.67 37.22 -52.62
N TYR A 868 -18.72 37.84 -52.13
CA TYR A 868 -19.80 38.36 -52.89
C TYR A 868 -20.20 39.77 -52.39
N SER A 869 -20.21 40.74 -53.30
CA SER A 869 -20.59 42.11 -53.00
C SER A 869 -22.03 42.35 -53.50
N PHE A 870 -22.86 43.01 -52.70
CA PHE A 870 -24.29 43.27 -52.97
C PHE A 870 -24.52 44.60 -53.61
#